data_282228ca37fca3aba205f63fd6271bf8
#
_entry.id   282228ca37fca3aba205f63fd6271bf8
#
_cell.length_a   1.000
_cell.length_b   1.000
_cell.length_c   1.000
_cell.angle_alpha   90.00
_cell.angle_beta   90.00
_cell.angle_gamma   90.00
#
_symmetry.space_group_name_H-M   'P 1'
#
loop_
_entity.id
_entity.type
_entity.pdbx_description
1 polymer ?
#
loop_
_entity_poly.entity_id
_entity_poly.type
_entity_poly.pdbx_seq_one_letter_code
_entity_poly.pdbx_strand_id
1 'polypeptide(L)'
;MILSVKEIADAIGCASTSERMISTLLTDSRSLCRPDETLFFAIKTDVNDGHRYVAELYRRGVRAFVVEKIPDIMTEVCDADFIVAGNALEALQRLAAYVRSLVDIPVVGITGSRGKTVVKELVYAALLKAGKKVVRSPRSWNSQIGVPLSVWRIEYDCDVAVFEAGIDHCGQMDALKDIIRPTIGVLTEITDEHDGGFDSREQKVAEKCKLLKDCRTVIEGDDNRKTAAMILEALGLSPDLLDGIEEVSTRLDVHDGVNDCLMIYDEFTDDPASLAGAIDFMRRRRTASRRNTLILGDLLHRKGEDLNLLYARVADLLQIAGIDRLIGIGSEISGHSDAFDPLMASEFLATTDEFLEKYNISHFDSELILIKGDTSFVEIRRRLETPRHQSILEVNLDAVVANFNAYRSVLNPQTGIVAMVKASGYGTGALELAKTLQSHGAAYLAVAVAEEGVALRRAGITMPIILLNPVTTNYQALFAYGLEPAVFSIRELEMLVDEARRYGRTDYPVHIKLDTGMHRLGFIDNEIDGLVGLLCSTDRVKVSSAFSHLATADCLDQNEYTESQFDAFERMTMKLAAGLPYAFRRHMLNTAGIMRYPERQYDMVRLGIGLYGISPLPPEETHLPLRPVASLSSTIISLKEWSPATTIGYSRKGVLERESVIATVPIGYADGVDRHLGCGRASFIVNGKRCPTVGNICMDLCMIDVTGADAGIGDRVEIFGPDAPIEVLADTLGTIPYEVLASVSPRIHRIYYRE
;
A
#
# COMPACT_ATOMS: atom_id res chain seq x y z
N MET A 1 -19.56 -9.04 -4.43
CA MET A 1 -20.90 -9.70 -4.30
C MET A 1 -21.74 -8.95 -3.27
N ILE A 2 -23.06 -8.87 -3.45
CA ILE A 2 -23.98 -8.30 -2.45
C ILE A 2 -25.08 -9.33 -2.20
N LEU A 3 -25.29 -9.73 -0.95
CA LEU A 3 -26.31 -10.72 -0.54
C LEU A 3 -27.02 -10.23 0.71
N SER A 4 -28.28 -10.67 0.90
CA SER A 4 -28.99 -10.44 2.16
C SER A 4 -28.48 -11.34 3.29
N VAL A 5 -28.64 -10.90 4.52
CA VAL A 5 -28.28 -11.72 5.72
C VAL A 5 -29.02 -13.06 5.70
N LYS A 6 -30.25 -13.09 5.19
CA LYS A 6 -31.03 -14.32 4.99
C LYS A 6 -30.37 -15.28 4.00
N GLU A 7 -29.99 -14.79 2.78
CA GLU A 7 -29.28 -15.60 1.79
C GLU A 7 -27.95 -16.13 2.32
N ILE A 8 -27.22 -15.29 3.09
CA ILE A 8 -25.96 -15.68 3.74
C ILE A 8 -26.23 -16.78 4.79
N ALA A 9 -27.23 -16.59 5.64
CA ALA A 9 -27.59 -17.60 6.65
C ALA A 9 -27.97 -18.95 6.00
N ASP A 10 -28.78 -18.91 4.96
CA ASP A 10 -29.18 -20.12 4.20
C ASP A 10 -27.94 -20.80 3.58
N ALA A 11 -27.01 -20.02 3.00
CA ALA A 11 -25.79 -20.53 2.38
C ALA A 11 -24.85 -21.23 3.38
N ILE A 12 -24.83 -20.79 4.63
CA ILE A 12 -23.99 -21.41 5.67
C ILE A 12 -24.73 -22.46 6.52
N GLY A 13 -26.01 -22.71 6.19
CA GLY A 13 -26.82 -23.71 6.88
C GLY A 13 -27.41 -23.24 8.22
N CYS A 14 -27.62 -21.93 8.37
CA CYS A 14 -28.22 -21.28 9.53
C CYS A 14 -29.54 -20.63 9.15
N ALA A 15 -30.32 -20.17 10.12
CA ALA A 15 -31.61 -19.51 9.89
C ALA A 15 -31.50 -18.01 10.19
N SER A 16 -32.01 -17.19 9.28
CA SER A 16 -32.27 -15.75 9.49
C SER A 16 -33.43 -15.30 8.59
N THR A 17 -34.17 -14.28 9.04
CA THR A 17 -35.23 -13.66 8.25
C THR A 17 -34.90 -12.24 7.83
N SER A 18 -33.68 -11.78 8.13
CA SER A 18 -33.24 -10.41 7.87
C SER A 18 -32.93 -10.20 6.40
N GLU A 19 -33.54 -9.18 5.81
CA GLU A 19 -33.32 -8.74 4.42
C GLU A 19 -32.21 -7.65 4.34
N ARG A 20 -31.44 -7.44 5.43
CA ARG A 20 -30.29 -6.50 5.43
C ARG A 20 -29.27 -6.94 4.38
N MET A 21 -28.88 -6.02 3.52
CA MET A 21 -27.90 -6.26 2.46
C MET A 21 -26.48 -6.14 2.97
N ILE A 22 -25.64 -7.10 2.64
CA ILE A 22 -24.23 -7.18 3.02
C ILE A 22 -23.38 -7.09 1.76
N SER A 23 -22.48 -6.12 1.73
CA SER A 23 -21.48 -5.95 0.68
C SER A 23 -20.05 -6.28 1.16
N THR A 24 -19.82 -6.25 2.46
CA THR A 24 -18.50 -6.37 3.06
C THR A 24 -18.45 -7.48 4.12
N LEU A 25 -17.47 -8.38 3.99
CA LEU A 25 -17.14 -9.34 5.05
C LEU A 25 -15.96 -8.80 5.86
N LEU A 26 -16.05 -8.91 7.19
CA LEU A 26 -15.06 -8.42 8.12
C LEU A 26 -14.63 -9.52 9.09
N THR A 27 -13.33 -9.72 9.24
CA THR A 27 -12.70 -10.63 10.19
C THR A 27 -11.73 -9.92 11.15
N ASP A 28 -11.38 -8.66 10.83
CA ASP A 28 -10.50 -7.80 11.63
C ASP A 28 -11.22 -6.48 11.91
N SER A 29 -11.52 -6.21 13.20
CA SER A 29 -12.26 -5.01 13.63
C SER A 29 -11.59 -3.68 13.23
N ARG A 30 -10.29 -3.70 12.98
CA ARG A 30 -9.51 -2.53 12.56
C ARG A 30 -9.81 -2.10 11.12
N SER A 31 -10.28 -3.03 10.28
CA SER A 31 -10.55 -2.82 8.86
C SER A 31 -12.00 -2.43 8.55
N LEU A 32 -12.80 -2.05 9.55
CA LEU A 32 -14.21 -1.67 9.39
C LEU A 32 -14.34 -0.39 8.54
N CYS A 33 -15.10 -0.47 7.43
CA CYS A 33 -15.30 0.65 6.51
C CYS A 33 -16.77 1.03 6.29
N ARG A 34 -17.70 0.07 6.23
CA ARG A 34 -19.14 0.27 6.01
C ARG A 34 -19.94 -0.48 7.06
N PRO A 35 -20.15 0.14 8.23
CA PRO A 35 -20.79 -0.55 9.34
C PRO A 35 -22.12 -1.19 8.97
N ASP A 36 -22.99 -0.47 8.24
CA ASP A 36 -24.37 -0.89 7.93
C ASP A 36 -24.44 -2.06 6.94
N GLU A 37 -23.41 -2.23 6.09
CA GLU A 37 -23.33 -3.25 5.06
C GLU A 37 -22.30 -4.33 5.40
N THR A 38 -21.77 -4.34 6.63
CA THR A 38 -20.73 -5.25 7.07
C THR A 38 -21.29 -6.41 7.85
N LEU A 39 -20.88 -7.63 7.47
CA LEU A 39 -21.06 -8.84 8.25
C LEU A 39 -19.71 -9.19 8.91
N PHE A 40 -19.67 -9.17 10.23
CA PHE A 40 -18.49 -9.53 11.00
C PHE A 40 -18.50 -11.00 11.37
N PHE A 41 -17.42 -11.71 11.04
CA PHE A 41 -17.17 -13.09 11.47
C PHE A 41 -16.28 -13.09 12.72
N ALA A 42 -16.84 -13.50 13.84
CA ALA A 42 -16.13 -13.60 15.12
C ALA A 42 -15.28 -14.89 15.19
N ILE A 43 -14.23 -14.93 14.36
CA ILE A 43 -13.35 -16.10 14.26
C ILE A 43 -12.54 -16.26 15.57
N LYS A 44 -12.50 -17.50 16.05
CA LYS A 44 -11.68 -17.88 17.20
C LYS A 44 -10.45 -18.65 16.74
N THR A 45 -9.28 -18.26 17.22
CA THR A 45 -7.99 -18.92 17.01
C THR A 45 -7.32 -19.20 18.34
N ASP A 46 -6.22 -19.92 18.35
CA ASP A 46 -5.47 -20.23 19.60
C ASP A 46 -4.96 -18.98 20.33
N VAL A 47 -4.72 -17.89 19.58
CA VAL A 47 -4.15 -16.64 20.11
C VAL A 47 -5.15 -15.49 20.24
N ASN A 48 -6.31 -15.56 19.58
CA ASN A 48 -7.30 -14.48 19.58
C ASN A 48 -8.74 -15.00 19.47
N ASP A 49 -9.68 -14.30 20.12
CA ASP A 49 -11.12 -14.59 20.06
C ASP A 49 -11.88 -13.36 19.52
N GLY A 50 -12.40 -13.48 18.31
CA GLY A 50 -13.16 -12.43 17.63
C GLY A 50 -14.40 -11.95 18.37
N HIS A 51 -14.99 -12.77 19.26
CA HIS A 51 -16.17 -12.39 20.02
C HIS A 51 -15.95 -11.18 20.93
N ARG A 52 -14.71 -10.91 21.35
CA ARG A 52 -14.35 -9.73 22.15
C ARG A 52 -14.67 -8.41 21.46
N TYR A 53 -14.69 -8.40 20.13
CA TYR A 53 -14.85 -7.19 19.33
C TYR A 53 -16.32 -6.92 18.93
N VAL A 54 -17.24 -7.85 19.17
CA VAL A 54 -18.64 -7.74 18.77
C VAL A 54 -19.31 -6.51 19.38
N ALA A 55 -19.16 -6.28 20.69
CA ALA A 55 -19.77 -5.14 21.37
C ALA A 55 -19.18 -3.79 20.92
N GLU A 56 -17.89 -3.76 20.61
CA GLU A 56 -17.23 -2.58 20.06
C GLU A 56 -17.73 -2.27 18.64
N LEU A 57 -17.74 -3.28 17.78
CA LEU A 57 -18.21 -3.14 16.38
C LEU A 57 -19.69 -2.75 16.32
N TYR A 58 -20.52 -3.29 17.23
CA TYR A 58 -21.92 -2.86 17.35
C TYR A 58 -22.03 -1.36 17.68
N ARG A 59 -21.25 -0.86 18.64
CA ARG A 59 -21.19 0.59 18.96
C ARG A 59 -20.69 1.41 17.80
N ARG A 60 -19.87 0.85 16.91
CA ARG A 60 -19.38 1.47 15.68
C ARG A 60 -20.35 1.34 14.50
N GLY A 61 -21.56 0.80 14.72
CA GLY A 61 -22.63 0.76 13.72
C GLY A 61 -22.81 -0.58 12.99
N VAL A 62 -21.95 -1.58 13.21
CA VAL A 62 -22.17 -2.92 12.62
C VAL A 62 -23.43 -3.55 13.19
N ARG A 63 -24.25 -4.15 12.32
CA ARG A 63 -25.55 -4.73 12.67
C ARG A 63 -25.71 -6.18 12.23
N ALA A 64 -24.69 -6.81 11.67
CA ALA A 64 -24.73 -8.22 11.27
C ALA A 64 -23.46 -8.93 11.75
N PHE A 65 -23.64 -10.08 12.42
CA PHE A 65 -22.57 -10.83 13.06
C PHE A 65 -22.75 -12.34 12.85
N VAL A 66 -21.65 -13.02 12.48
CA VAL A 66 -21.55 -14.47 12.56
C VAL A 66 -20.75 -14.80 13.83
N VAL A 67 -21.35 -15.52 14.75
CA VAL A 67 -20.80 -15.84 16.07
C VAL A 67 -21.00 -17.31 16.41
N GLU A 68 -20.12 -17.88 17.21
CA GLU A 68 -20.32 -19.23 17.78
C GLU A 68 -21.30 -19.19 18.96
N LYS A 69 -21.27 -18.09 19.70
CA LYS A 69 -22.21 -17.80 20.77
C LYS A 69 -22.44 -16.29 20.85
N ILE A 70 -23.70 -15.86 21.02
CA ILE A 70 -24.01 -14.46 21.26
C ILE A 70 -23.38 -14.03 22.59
N PRO A 71 -22.54 -12.99 22.62
CA PRO A 71 -21.97 -12.48 23.88
C PRO A 71 -23.07 -12.04 24.84
N ASP A 72 -22.90 -12.33 26.12
CA ASP A 72 -23.95 -12.07 27.14
C ASP A 72 -24.37 -10.60 27.18
N ILE A 73 -23.45 -9.67 26.95
CA ILE A 73 -23.71 -8.20 26.87
C ILE A 73 -24.59 -7.83 25.66
N MET A 74 -24.74 -8.71 24.68
CA MET A 74 -25.49 -8.45 23.43
C MET A 74 -26.82 -9.22 23.38
N THR A 75 -27.18 -9.96 24.41
CA THR A 75 -28.42 -10.80 24.42
C THR A 75 -29.72 -9.99 24.41
N GLU A 76 -29.70 -8.73 24.83
CA GLU A 76 -30.86 -7.83 24.86
C GLU A 76 -30.94 -6.90 23.64
N VAL A 77 -29.98 -7.03 22.69
CA VAL A 77 -29.93 -6.18 21.49
C VAL A 77 -30.94 -6.69 20.45
N CYS A 78 -31.86 -5.84 20.03
CA CYS A 78 -32.96 -6.18 19.10
C CYS A 78 -32.76 -5.66 17.66
N ASP A 79 -31.77 -4.77 17.43
CA ASP A 79 -31.55 -4.11 16.13
C ASP A 79 -30.35 -4.68 15.35
N ALA A 80 -29.75 -5.76 15.83
CA ALA A 80 -28.66 -6.46 15.16
C ALA A 80 -29.02 -7.92 14.85
N ASP A 81 -28.49 -8.38 13.73
CA ASP A 81 -28.67 -9.75 13.23
C ASP A 81 -27.51 -10.62 13.70
N PHE A 82 -27.82 -11.66 14.48
CA PHE A 82 -26.85 -12.66 14.92
C PHE A 82 -27.09 -13.98 14.22
N ILE A 83 -26.15 -14.42 13.38
CA ILE A 83 -26.12 -15.75 12.80
C ILE A 83 -25.26 -16.62 13.70
N VAL A 84 -25.87 -17.55 14.43
CA VAL A 84 -25.14 -18.47 15.33
C VAL A 84 -24.69 -19.67 14.52
N ALA A 85 -23.40 -19.80 14.28
CA ALA A 85 -22.76 -20.91 13.58
C ALA A 85 -21.90 -21.71 14.54
N GLY A 86 -21.78 -23.01 14.33
CA GLY A 86 -20.96 -23.88 15.19
C GLY A 86 -19.46 -23.55 15.13
N ASN A 87 -19.00 -22.99 13.99
CA ASN A 87 -17.65 -22.51 13.78
C ASN A 87 -17.69 -21.34 12.79
N ALA A 88 -17.18 -20.16 13.20
CA ALA A 88 -17.22 -18.95 12.39
C ALA A 88 -16.30 -19.02 11.15
N LEU A 89 -15.16 -19.73 11.22
CA LEU A 89 -14.26 -19.94 10.10
C LEU A 89 -14.90 -20.85 9.04
N GLU A 90 -15.48 -21.98 9.46
CA GLU A 90 -16.20 -22.86 8.54
C GLU A 90 -17.41 -22.16 7.89
N ALA A 91 -18.11 -21.31 8.62
CA ALA A 91 -19.20 -20.49 8.09
C ALA A 91 -18.71 -19.55 6.98
N LEU A 92 -17.59 -18.88 7.20
CA LEU A 92 -16.94 -18.03 6.18
C LEU A 92 -16.55 -18.83 4.94
N GLN A 93 -15.99 -20.02 5.11
CA GLN A 93 -15.59 -20.91 4.02
C GLN A 93 -16.78 -21.43 3.22
N ARG A 94 -17.88 -21.84 3.89
CA ARG A 94 -19.13 -22.25 3.25
C ARG A 94 -19.77 -21.12 2.44
N LEU A 95 -19.78 -19.91 3.00
CA LEU A 95 -20.28 -18.73 2.29
C LEU A 95 -19.46 -18.48 1.01
N ALA A 96 -18.14 -18.53 1.10
CA ALA A 96 -17.28 -18.35 -0.07
C ALA A 96 -17.50 -19.44 -1.14
N ALA A 97 -17.63 -20.69 -0.73
CA ALA A 97 -17.96 -21.81 -1.64
C ALA A 97 -19.33 -21.62 -2.33
N TYR A 98 -20.32 -21.09 -1.60
CA TYR A 98 -21.61 -20.71 -2.17
C TYR A 98 -21.45 -19.59 -3.20
N VAL A 99 -20.77 -18.48 -2.87
CA VAL A 99 -20.53 -17.37 -3.80
C VAL A 99 -19.81 -17.85 -5.07
N ARG A 100 -18.81 -18.72 -4.92
CA ARG A 100 -18.12 -19.34 -6.06
C ARG A 100 -19.07 -20.15 -6.95
N SER A 101 -20.08 -20.77 -6.38
CA SER A 101 -21.06 -21.56 -7.14
C SER A 101 -22.05 -20.71 -7.98
N LEU A 102 -22.16 -19.42 -7.69
CA LEU A 102 -23.06 -18.49 -8.39
C LEU A 102 -22.53 -18.04 -9.76
N VAL A 103 -21.27 -18.30 -10.07
CA VAL A 103 -20.62 -17.84 -11.30
C VAL A 103 -19.97 -19.00 -12.05
N ASP A 104 -20.09 -18.99 -13.38
CA ASP A 104 -19.46 -19.96 -14.29
C ASP A 104 -18.40 -19.24 -15.14
N ILE A 105 -17.26 -18.98 -14.52
CA ILE A 105 -16.12 -18.30 -15.12
C ILE A 105 -14.87 -19.17 -15.01
N PRO A 106 -13.87 -19.00 -15.90
CA PRO A 106 -12.54 -19.58 -15.71
C PRO A 106 -11.92 -19.12 -14.39
N VAL A 107 -11.41 -20.06 -13.60
CA VAL A 107 -10.72 -19.78 -12.34
C VAL A 107 -9.35 -20.45 -12.35
N VAL A 108 -8.34 -19.66 -12.18
CA VAL A 108 -6.95 -20.09 -12.03
C VAL A 108 -6.66 -20.23 -10.54
N GLY A 109 -6.36 -21.43 -10.09
CA GLY A 109 -5.94 -21.72 -8.72
C GLY A 109 -4.45 -22.01 -8.67
N ILE A 110 -3.67 -21.19 -7.97
CA ILE A 110 -2.21 -21.28 -7.93
C ILE A 110 -1.77 -21.76 -6.55
N THR A 111 -1.03 -22.87 -6.51
CA THR A 111 -0.40 -23.37 -5.29
C THR A 111 1.08 -23.66 -5.53
N GLY A 112 1.83 -23.90 -4.48
CA GLY A 112 3.27 -24.13 -4.48
C GLY A 112 3.92 -23.52 -3.25
N SER A 113 5.23 -23.51 -3.16
CA SER A 113 5.98 -22.80 -2.12
C SER A 113 6.39 -21.42 -2.62
N ARG A 114 7.11 -21.32 -3.73
CA ARG A 114 7.59 -20.05 -4.31
C ARG A 114 6.89 -19.71 -5.62
N GLY A 115 6.92 -18.43 -6.00
CA GLY A 115 6.43 -17.98 -7.30
C GLY A 115 4.93 -17.70 -7.39
N LYS A 116 4.09 -18.21 -6.49
CA LYS A 116 2.62 -18.04 -6.54
C LYS A 116 2.18 -16.59 -6.80
N THR A 117 2.66 -15.68 -5.96
CA THR A 117 2.29 -14.25 -6.05
C THR A 117 2.83 -13.61 -7.32
N VAL A 118 4.06 -13.95 -7.73
CA VAL A 118 4.66 -13.42 -8.97
C VAL A 118 3.87 -13.87 -10.18
N VAL A 119 3.57 -15.17 -10.29
CA VAL A 119 2.77 -15.73 -11.39
C VAL A 119 1.38 -15.10 -11.42
N LYS A 120 0.71 -14.98 -10.27
CA LYS A 120 -0.60 -14.33 -10.16
C LYS A 120 -0.56 -12.89 -10.68
N GLU A 121 0.44 -12.10 -10.28
CA GLU A 121 0.54 -10.69 -10.70
C GLU A 121 0.86 -10.55 -12.19
N LEU A 122 1.74 -11.40 -12.74
CA LEU A 122 2.03 -11.45 -14.18
C LEU A 122 0.76 -11.77 -14.99
N VAL A 123 0.03 -12.81 -14.59
CA VAL A 123 -1.23 -13.21 -15.25
C VAL A 123 -2.27 -12.10 -15.12
N TYR A 124 -2.44 -11.52 -13.95
CA TYR A 124 -3.38 -10.43 -13.71
C TYR A 124 -3.07 -9.23 -14.60
N ALA A 125 -1.82 -8.79 -14.67
CA ALA A 125 -1.41 -7.67 -15.51
C ALA A 125 -1.65 -7.95 -17.01
N ALA A 126 -1.36 -9.16 -17.47
CA ALA A 126 -1.60 -9.59 -18.85
C ALA A 126 -3.10 -9.63 -19.18
N LEU A 127 -3.93 -10.13 -18.27
CA LEU A 127 -5.39 -10.18 -18.44
C LEU A 127 -6.01 -8.77 -18.49
N LEU A 128 -5.54 -7.83 -17.66
CA LEU A 128 -5.94 -6.43 -17.74
C LEU A 128 -5.56 -5.80 -19.08
N LYS A 129 -4.34 -6.08 -19.57
CA LYS A 129 -3.87 -5.63 -20.88
C LYS A 129 -4.73 -6.20 -22.01
N ALA A 130 -5.29 -7.40 -21.83
CA ALA A 130 -6.27 -8.00 -22.75
C ALA A 130 -7.70 -7.44 -22.58
N GLY A 131 -7.92 -6.45 -21.73
CA GLY A 131 -9.23 -5.84 -21.49
C GLY A 131 -10.21 -6.71 -20.68
N LYS A 132 -9.71 -7.72 -19.93
CA LYS A 132 -10.53 -8.61 -19.13
C LYS A 132 -10.87 -8.02 -17.78
N LYS A 133 -12.10 -8.25 -17.30
CA LYS A 133 -12.50 -7.96 -15.92
C LYS A 133 -12.07 -9.11 -15.02
N VAL A 134 -11.05 -8.88 -14.19
CA VAL A 134 -10.36 -9.92 -13.42
C VAL A 134 -10.49 -9.69 -11.92
N VAL A 135 -10.83 -10.74 -11.18
CA VAL A 135 -10.70 -10.78 -9.72
C VAL A 135 -9.50 -11.62 -9.34
N ARG A 136 -8.72 -11.17 -8.36
CA ARG A 136 -7.57 -11.91 -7.84
C ARG A 136 -7.47 -11.83 -6.32
N SER A 137 -6.70 -12.75 -5.73
CA SER A 137 -6.30 -12.63 -4.32
C SER A 137 -5.52 -11.33 -4.11
N PRO A 138 -5.99 -10.44 -3.21
CA PRO A 138 -5.20 -9.29 -2.80
C PRO A 138 -3.90 -9.74 -2.12
N ARG A 139 -2.75 -9.20 -2.51
CA ARG A 139 -1.45 -9.59 -1.96
C ARG A 139 -1.28 -11.11 -1.92
N SER A 140 -0.84 -11.66 -0.78
CA SER A 140 -0.72 -13.10 -0.52
C SER A 140 -1.90 -13.61 0.34
N TRP A 141 -3.13 -13.18 0.07
CA TRP A 141 -4.34 -13.70 0.74
C TRP A 141 -4.61 -15.14 0.27
N ASN A 142 -3.78 -16.05 0.72
CA ASN A 142 -3.77 -17.46 0.32
C ASN A 142 -4.16 -18.42 1.46
N SER A 143 -4.46 -17.89 2.67
CA SER A 143 -4.77 -18.65 3.88
C SER A 143 -6.24 -19.09 3.94
N GLN A 144 -6.59 -19.87 4.98
CA GLN A 144 -7.95 -20.34 5.29
C GLN A 144 -8.98 -19.21 5.49
N ILE A 145 -8.53 -17.98 5.79
CA ILE A 145 -9.35 -16.78 5.90
C ILE A 145 -9.22 -15.91 4.64
N GLY A 146 -8.02 -15.76 4.11
CA GLY A 146 -7.73 -14.87 2.98
C GLY A 146 -8.38 -15.32 1.68
N VAL A 147 -8.42 -16.61 1.40
CA VAL A 147 -9.07 -17.17 0.20
C VAL A 147 -10.59 -16.92 0.20
N PRO A 148 -11.34 -17.23 1.27
CA PRO A 148 -12.75 -16.87 1.33
C PRO A 148 -13.05 -15.39 1.09
N LEU A 149 -12.28 -14.49 1.71
CA LEU A 149 -12.43 -13.05 1.51
C LEU A 149 -12.08 -12.62 0.08
N SER A 150 -11.16 -13.32 -0.58
CA SER A 150 -10.82 -13.08 -1.99
C SER A 150 -11.95 -13.50 -2.93
N VAL A 151 -12.56 -14.66 -2.68
CA VAL A 151 -13.67 -15.21 -3.46
C VAL A 151 -14.94 -14.36 -3.32
N TRP A 152 -15.21 -13.81 -2.14
CA TRP A 152 -16.32 -12.85 -1.93
C TRP A 152 -16.29 -11.66 -2.89
N ARG A 153 -15.11 -11.30 -3.41
CA ARG A 153 -14.92 -10.17 -4.34
C ARG A 153 -15.34 -10.47 -5.78
N ILE A 154 -15.71 -11.70 -6.11
CA ILE A 154 -16.23 -12.05 -7.45
C ILE A 154 -17.53 -11.28 -7.70
N GLU A 155 -17.63 -10.66 -8.86
CA GLU A 155 -18.83 -10.01 -9.38
C GLU A 155 -19.39 -10.82 -10.55
N TYR A 156 -20.70 -10.70 -10.82
CA TYR A 156 -21.37 -11.48 -11.86
C TYR A 156 -20.85 -11.22 -13.29
N ASP A 157 -20.25 -10.07 -13.53
CA ASP A 157 -19.68 -9.66 -14.82
C ASP A 157 -18.16 -9.84 -14.90
N CYS A 158 -17.58 -10.61 -13.98
CA CYS A 158 -16.16 -10.97 -13.98
C CYS A 158 -15.87 -11.98 -15.11
N ASP A 159 -14.78 -11.74 -15.88
CA ASP A 159 -14.35 -12.64 -16.96
C ASP A 159 -13.51 -13.82 -16.46
N VAL A 160 -12.61 -13.56 -15.50
CA VAL A 160 -11.62 -14.52 -14.99
C VAL A 160 -11.33 -14.24 -13.51
N ALA A 161 -11.11 -15.29 -12.74
CA ALA A 161 -10.60 -15.15 -11.37
C ALA A 161 -9.25 -15.86 -11.21
N VAL A 162 -8.32 -15.27 -10.42
CA VAL A 162 -6.99 -15.81 -10.15
C VAL A 162 -6.73 -15.81 -8.65
N PHE A 163 -6.69 -17.01 -8.05
CA PHE A 163 -6.54 -17.16 -6.59
C PHE A 163 -5.29 -17.94 -6.22
N GLU A 164 -4.64 -17.51 -5.15
CA GLU A 164 -3.57 -18.26 -4.51
C GLU A 164 -4.14 -19.15 -3.40
N ALA A 165 -3.58 -20.37 -3.27
CA ALA A 165 -3.87 -21.30 -2.18
C ALA A 165 -2.58 -21.67 -1.45
N GLY A 166 -2.44 -21.22 -0.21
CA GLY A 166 -1.34 -21.53 0.70
C GLY A 166 -1.82 -22.40 1.86
N ILE A 167 -1.00 -23.34 2.25
CA ILE A 167 -1.24 -24.24 3.39
C ILE A 167 0.04 -24.38 4.20
N ASP A 168 -0.10 -24.57 5.49
CA ASP A 168 0.98 -24.80 6.45
C ASP A 168 0.82 -26.14 7.21
N HIS A 169 -0.35 -26.80 7.06
CA HIS A 169 -0.63 -28.11 7.67
C HIS A 169 -1.40 -29.03 6.72
N CYS A 170 -1.30 -30.32 6.97
CA CYS A 170 -2.07 -31.35 6.26
C CYS A 170 -3.58 -31.20 6.53
N GLY A 171 -4.42 -31.43 5.50
CA GLY A 171 -5.88 -31.34 5.58
C GLY A 171 -6.46 -29.97 5.25
N GLN A 172 -5.66 -28.93 5.09
CA GLN A 172 -6.14 -27.58 4.82
C GLN A 172 -6.49 -27.34 3.34
N MET A 173 -5.88 -28.06 2.40
CA MET A 173 -6.11 -27.81 0.97
C MET A 173 -7.49 -28.25 0.50
N ASP A 174 -8.11 -29.23 1.13
CA ASP A 174 -9.43 -29.69 0.76
C ASP A 174 -10.47 -28.55 0.89
N ALA A 175 -10.45 -27.79 1.99
CA ALA A 175 -11.32 -26.64 2.18
C ALA A 175 -11.04 -25.52 1.13
N LEU A 176 -9.78 -25.22 0.84
CA LEU A 176 -9.42 -24.22 -0.17
C LEU A 176 -9.83 -24.65 -1.59
N LYS A 177 -9.67 -25.93 -1.92
CA LYS A 177 -10.13 -26.51 -3.18
C LYS A 177 -11.64 -26.35 -3.36
N ASP A 178 -12.41 -26.68 -2.32
CA ASP A 178 -13.87 -26.59 -2.35
C ASP A 178 -14.39 -25.16 -2.51
N ILE A 179 -13.61 -24.18 -2.01
CA ILE A 179 -13.90 -22.75 -2.15
C ILE A 179 -13.51 -22.25 -3.55
N ILE A 180 -12.29 -22.51 -4.01
CA ILE A 180 -11.76 -21.96 -5.27
C ILE A 180 -12.39 -22.64 -6.48
N ARG A 181 -12.56 -23.96 -6.45
CA ARG A 181 -13.01 -24.80 -7.58
C ARG A 181 -12.32 -24.40 -8.88
N PRO A 182 -10.99 -24.51 -8.97
CA PRO A 182 -10.25 -24.02 -10.12
C PRO A 182 -10.56 -24.83 -11.38
N THR A 183 -10.66 -24.13 -12.51
CA THR A 183 -10.74 -24.75 -13.84
C THR A 183 -9.35 -24.99 -14.41
N ILE A 184 -8.38 -24.13 -14.04
CA ILE A 184 -6.96 -24.24 -14.34
C ILE A 184 -6.22 -24.31 -13.01
N GLY A 185 -5.57 -25.44 -12.77
CA GLY A 185 -4.75 -25.64 -11.57
C GLY A 185 -3.27 -25.40 -11.89
N VAL A 186 -2.60 -24.65 -11.07
CA VAL A 186 -1.19 -24.28 -11.27
C VAL A 186 -0.38 -24.69 -10.06
N LEU A 187 0.68 -25.46 -10.30
CA LEU A 187 1.69 -25.81 -9.32
C LEU A 187 2.98 -25.09 -9.64
N THR A 188 3.34 -24.14 -8.80
CA THR A 188 4.65 -23.47 -8.87
C THR A 188 5.69 -24.27 -8.09
N GLU A 189 6.93 -23.82 -8.07
CA GLU A 189 8.03 -24.49 -7.37
C GLU A 189 7.65 -24.86 -5.93
N ILE A 190 7.96 -26.12 -5.53
CA ILE A 190 7.83 -26.61 -4.16
C ILE A 190 9.21 -26.64 -3.52
N THR A 191 9.38 -25.79 -2.49
CA THR A 191 10.58 -25.69 -1.65
C THR A 191 10.29 -26.19 -0.25
N ASP A 192 11.27 -26.14 0.61
CA ASP A 192 11.17 -26.58 2.01
C ASP A 192 10.48 -25.53 2.94
N GLU A 193 9.87 -24.47 2.38
CA GLU A 193 9.06 -23.50 3.13
C GLU A 193 7.86 -24.17 3.82
N HIS A 194 7.62 -23.87 5.11
CA HIS A 194 6.51 -24.40 5.93
C HIS A 194 6.51 -25.94 6.09
N ASP A 195 7.67 -26.59 6.09
CA ASP A 195 7.77 -28.03 6.26
C ASP A 195 7.41 -28.50 7.68
N GLY A 196 7.47 -27.64 8.68
CA GLY A 196 7.15 -27.96 10.06
C GLY A 196 5.73 -28.51 10.32
N GLY A 197 4.81 -28.31 9.39
CA GLY A 197 3.42 -28.82 9.45
C GLY A 197 3.19 -30.12 8.68
N PHE A 198 4.23 -30.71 8.07
CA PHE A 198 4.17 -31.93 7.25
C PHE A 198 5.20 -32.95 7.72
N ASP A 199 4.85 -34.24 7.61
CA ASP A 199 5.75 -35.34 8.01
C ASP A 199 6.83 -35.61 6.95
N SER A 200 6.57 -35.27 5.68
CA SER A 200 7.51 -35.41 4.58
C SER A 200 7.21 -34.46 3.42
N ARG A 201 8.21 -34.27 2.53
CA ARG A 201 8.03 -33.51 1.28
C ARG A 201 6.98 -34.11 0.37
N GLU A 202 6.93 -35.44 0.29
CA GLU A 202 5.94 -36.17 -0.51
C GLU A 202 4.52 -35.90 0.01
N GLN A 203 4.33 -35.85 1.33
CA GLN A 203 3.04 -35.50 1.97
C GLN A 203 2.65 -34.05 1.63
N LYS A 204 3.59 -33.11 1.73
CA LYS A 204 3.36 -31.70 1.36
C LYS A 204 2.98 -31.53 -0.10
N VAL A 205 3.70 -32.21 -1.01
CA VAL A 205 3.38 -32.22 -2.45
C VAL A 205 1.99 -32.79 -2.68
N ALA A 206 1.69 -33.96 -2.09
CA ALA A 206 0.39 -34.61 -2.22
C ALA A 206 -0.75 -33.69 -1.69
N GLU A 207 -0.53 -33.01 -0.58
CA GLU A 207 -1.52 -32.07 -0.01
C GLU A 207 -1.74 -30.89 -0.94
N LYS A 208 -0.68 -30.25 -1.45
CA LYS A 208 -0.80 -29.12 -2.39
C LYS A 208 -1.45 -29.54 -3.72
N CYS A 209 -1.11 -30.72 -4.24
CA CYS A 209 -1.70 -31.26 -5.46
C CYS A 209 -3.21 -31.56 -5.37
N LYS A 210 -3.79 -31.56 -4.18
CA LYS A 210 -5.25 -31.67 -4.04
C LYS A 210 -5.99 -30.52 -4.71
N LEU A 211 -5.41 -29.31 -4.75
CA LEU A 211 -5.97 -28.16 -5.46
C LEU A 211 -6.16 -28.43 -6.95
N LEU A 212 -5.26 -29.22 -7.54
CA LEU A 212 -5.22 -29.51 -8.98
C LEU A 212 -6.23 -30.61 -9.38
N LYS A 213 -6.76 -31.32 -8.39
CA LYS A 213 -7.71 -32.41 -8.61
C LYS A 213 -9.01 -31.83 -9.19
N ASP A 214 -9.49 -32.42 -10.25
CA ASP A 214 -10.68 -32.01 -10.98
C ASP A 214 -10.52 -30.74 -11.87
N CYS A 215 -9.30 -30.19 -12.02
CA CYS A 215 -9.03 -29.14 -12.98
C CYS A 215 -9.09 -29.64 -14.42
N ARG A 216 -9.60 -28.80 -15.33
CA ARG A 216 -9.60 -29.11 -16.79
C ARG A 216 -8.18 -29.07 -17.36
N THR A 217 -7.36 -28.18 -16.84
CA THR A 217 -5.95 -27.99 -17.24
C THR A 217 -5.10 -27.91 -16.00
N VAL A 218 -3.99 -28.63 -15.98
CA VAL A 218 -2.98 -28.57 -14.92
C VAL A 218 -1.68 -28.07 -15.53
N ILE A 219 -1.07 -27.08 -14.89
CA ILE A 219 0.18 -26.46 -15.29
C ILE A 219 1.17 -26.60 -14.16
N GLU A 220 2.35 -27.14 -14.46
CA GLU A 220 3.47 -27.21 -13.55
C GLU A 220 4.62 -26.39 -14.13
N GLY A 221 5.20 -25.51 -13.33
CA GLY A 221 6.29 -24.64 -13.80
C GLY A 221 7.18 -24.15 -12.66
N ASP A 222 8.47 -24.11 -12.96
CA ASP A 222 9.55 -23.60 -12.12
C ASP A 222 10.01 -22.19 -12.51
N ASP A 223 9.59 -21.71 -13.69
CA ASP A 223 9.85 -20.36 -14.19
C ASP A 223 8.55 -19.56 -14.19
N ASN A 224 8.52 -18.46 -13.45
CA ASN A 224 7.33 -17.66 -13.24
C ASN A 224 6.73 -17.12 -14.55
N ARG A 225 7.58 -16.65 -15.47
CA ARG A 225 7.13 -16.03 -16.72
C ARG A 225 6.63 -17.07 -17.70
N LYS A 226 7.30 -18.22 -17.80
CA LYS A 226 6.82 -19.33 -18.63
C LYS A 226 5.51 -19.90 -18.08
N THR A 227 5.40 -20.05 -16.76
CA THR A 227 4.17 -20.48 -16.10
C THR A 227 3.02 -19.53 -16.39
N ALA A 228 3.26 -18.20 -16.31
CA ALA A 228 2.26 -17.20 -16.66
C ALA A 228 1.86 -17.28 -18.14
N ALA A 229 2.80 -17.51 -19.06
CA ALA A 229 2.55 -17.71 -20.48
C ALA A 229 1.64 -18.93 -20.74
N MET A 230 1.93 -20.06 -20.11
CA MET A 230 1.10 -21.28 -20.21
C MET A 230 -0.32 -21.06 -19.67
N ILE A 231 -0.48 -20.26 -18.62
CA ILE A 231 -1.82 -19.89 -18.09
C ILE A 231 -2.60 -19.06 -19.12
N LEU A 232 -1.94 -18.07 -19.77
CA LEU A 232 -2.58 -17.27 -20.80
C LEU A 232 -3.02 -18.12 -21.98
N GLU A 233 -2.17 -19.04 -22.45
CA GLU A 233 -2.52 -19.99 -23.52
C GLU A 233 -3.73 -20.87 -23.11
N ALA A 234 -3.75 -21.38 -21.89
CA ALA A 234 -4.88 -22.16 -21.36
C ALA A 234 -6.19 -21.36 -21.28
N LEU A 235 -6.09 -20.02 -21.15
CA LEU A 235 -7.21 -19.09 -21.22
C LEU A 235 -7.56 -18.64 -22.67
N GLY A 236 -6.82 -19.16 -23.67
CA GLY A 236 -7.01 -18.80 -25.08
C GLY A 236 -6.47 -17.42 -25.46
N LEU A 237 -5.47 -16.93 -24.74
CA LEU A 237 -4.82 -15.62 -24.93
C LEU A 237 -3.36 -15.78 -25.39
N SER A 238 -2.83 -14.74 -26.09
CA SER A 238 -1.43 -14.75 -26.52
C SER A 238 -0.47 -14.53 -25.36
N PRO A 239 0.62 -15.33 -25.25
CA PRO A 239 1.72 -15.07 -24.31
C PRO A 239 2.41 -13.70 -24.51
N ASP A 240 2.35 -13.11 -25.70
CA ASP A 240 2.92 -11.79 -26.01
C ASP A 240 2.32 -10.67 -25.12
N LEU A 241 1.18 -10.92 -24.49
CA LEU A 241 0.61 -10.01 -23.50
C LEU A 241 1.55 -9.75 -22.32
N LEU A 242 2.47 -10.67 -22.04
CA LEU A 242 3.50 -10.50 -21.02
C LEU A 242 4.61 -9.52 -21.41
N ASP A 243 4.77 -9.19 -22.70
CA ASP A 243 5.83 -8.30 -23.14
C ASP A 243 5.69 -6.91 -22.52
N GLY A 244 6.80 -6.41 -21.97
CA GLY A 244 6.83 -5.13 -21.25
C GLY A 244 6.23 -5.17 -19.83
N ILE A 245 5.77 -6.32 -19.34
CA ILE A 245 5.41 -6.50 -17.94
C ILE A 245 6.68 -6.93 -17.19
N GLU A 246 7.16 -6.09 -16.27
CA GLU A 246 8.29 -6.41 -15.40
C GLU A 246 7.84 -7.36 -14.28
N GLU A 247 8.70 -8.31 -13.92
CA GLU A 247 8.46 -9.15 -12.74
C GLU A 247 8.51 -8.29 -11.47
N VAL A 248 7.49 -8.42 -10.64
CA VAL A 248 7.45 -7.75 -9.35
C VAL A 248 8.52 -8.37 -8.45
N SER A 249 9.58 -7.61 -8.16
CA SER A 249 10.59 -8.00 -7.17
C SER A 249 9.94 -7.94 -5.78
N THR A 250 9.53 -9.06 -5.27
CA THR A 250 8.71 -9.11 -4.06
C THR A 250 9.49 -9.23 -2.76
N ARG A 251 10.85 -9.39 -2.78
CA ARG A 251 11.55 -9.89 -1.57
C ARG A 251 12.99 -9.43 -1.34
N LEU A 252 13.63 -8.72 -2.24
CA LEU A 252 15.03 -8.32 -2.06
C LEU A 252 15.18 -6.81 -2.27
N ASP A 253 15.30 -6.05 -1.20
CA ASP A 253 15.58 -4.62 -1.25
C ASP A 253 17.08 -4.37 -1.14
N VAL A 254 17.58 -3.38 -1.90
CA VAL A 254 18.97 -2.96 -1.88
C VAL A 254 19.07 -1.55 -1.34
N HIS A 255 19.86 -1.37 -0.29
CA HIS A 255 20.03 -0.11 0.41
C HIS A 255 21.51 0.26 0.53
N ASP A 256 21.79 1.53 0.63
CA ASP A 256 23.14 1.97 1.00
C ASP A 256 23.33 1.79 2.50
N GLY A 257 24.39 1.10 2.87
CA GLY A 257 24.80 0.88 4.25
C GLY A 257 25.88 1.86 4.74
N VAL A 258 26.20 1.78 6.01
CA VAL A 258 27.28 2.56 6.63
C VAL A 258 28.62 2.32 5.92
N ASN A 259 29.52 3.31 5.92
CA ASN A 259 30.91 3.21 5.43
C ASN A 259 31.03 2.57 4.03
N ASP A 260 30.29 3.10 3.06
CA ASP A 260 30.24 2.59 1.66
C ASP A 260 29.80 1.12 1.53
N CYS A 261 29.08 0.57 2.51
CA CYS A 261 28.48 -0.75 2.41
C CYS A 261 27.23 -0.71 1.51
N LEU A 262 26.93 -1.83 0.85
CA LEU A 262 25.68 -2.06 0.15
C LEU A 262 24.93 -3.18 0.86
N MET A 263 23.68 -2.93 1.22
CA MET A 263 22.86 -3.85 2.02
C MET A 263 21.79 -4.50 1.17
N ILE A 264 21.60 -5.79 1.32
CA ILE A 264 20.51 -6.57 0.72
C ILE A 264 19.72 -7.20 1.85
N TYR A 265 18.40 -7.03 1.85
CA TYR A 265 17.51 -7.59 2.86
C TYR A 265 16.64 -8.68 2.27
N ASP A 266 16.56 -9.83 2.97
CA ASP A 266 15.61 -10.91 2.69
C ASP A 266 14.90 -11.28 3.99
N GLU A 267 13.84 -10.53 4.31
CA GLU A 267 13.12 -10.60 5.59
C GLU A 267 11.94 -11.59 5.58
N PHE A 268 11.66 -12.27 4.44
CA PHE A 268 10.38 -12.96 4.30
C PHE A 268 10.41 -14.47 4.37
N THR A 269 11.55 -15.11 4.23
CA THR A 269 11.64 -16.57 4.27
C THR A 269 12.99 -17.02 4.77
N ASP A 270 12.99 -17.82 5.82
CA ASP A 270 14.19 -18.37 6.45
C ASP A 270 14.51 -19.80 5.96
N ASP A 271 14.06 -20.18 4.76
CA ASP A 271 14.32 -21.51 4.18
C ASP A 271 15.62 -21.56 3.35
N PRO A 272 16.29 -22.72 3.26
CA PRO A 272 17.55 -22.87 2.54
C PRO A 272 17.48 -22.57 1.04
N ALA A 273 16.35 -22.82 0.39
CA ALA A 273 16.19 -22.56 -1.05
C ALA A 273 16.08 -21.05 -1.33
N SER A 274 15.38 -20.30 -0.45
CA SER A 274 15.33 -18.85 -0.55
C SER A 274 16.71 -18.22 -0.28
N LEU A 275 17.50 -18.80 0.63
CA LEU A 275 18.89 -18.38 0.86
C LEU A 275 19.73 -18.49 -0.42
N ALA A 276 19.63 -19.60 -1.15
CA ALA A 276 20.33 -19.75 -2.42
C ALA A 276 19.93 -18.68 -3.45
N GLY A 277 18.64 -18.32 -3.52
CA GLY A 277 18.13 -17.25 -4.38
C GLY A 277 18.66 -15.87 -3.99
N ALA A 278 18.69 -15.56 -2.69
CA ALA A 278 19.24 -14.31 -2.16
C ALA A 278 20.75 -14.19 -2.41
N ILE A 279 21.48 -15.28 -2.26
CA ILE A 279 22.91 -15.35 -2.56
C ILE A 279 23.17 -15.15 -4.06
N ASP A 280 22.39 -15.75 -4.95
CA ASP A 280 22.54 -15.53 -6.40
C ASP A 280 22.25 -14.05 -6.77
N PHE A 281 21.26 -13.45 -6.16
CA PHE A 281 20.98 -12.00 -6.31
C PHE A 281 22.16 -11.13 -5.83
N MET A 282 22.78 -11.49 -4.70
CA MET A 282 23.97 -10.83 -4.17
C MET A 282 25.16 -10.99 -5.13
N ARG A 283 25.40 -12.20 -5.66
CA ARG A 283 26.49 -12.48 -6.62
C ARG A 283 26.43 -11.62 -7.86
N ARG A 284 25.26 -11.35 -8.41
CA ARG A 284 25.06 -10.47 -9.59
C ARG A 284 25.43 -9.01 -9.31
N ARG A 285 25.57 -8.61 -8.05
CA ARG A 285 25.96 -7.25 -7.60
C ARG A 285 27.38 -7.18 -7.05
N ARG A 286 28.08 -8.29 -7.06
CA ARG A 286 29.45 -8.39 -6.59
C ARG A 286 30.39 -7.48 -7.41
N THR A 287 31.21 -6.69 -6.70
CA THR A 287 32.31 -5.93 -7.29
C THR A 287 33.61 -6.40 -6.68
N ALA A 288 34.72 -6.32 -7.44
CA ALA A 288 36.03 -6.74 -6.94
C ALA A 288 36.56 -5.91 -5.75
N SER A 289 35.93 -4.78 -5.48
CA SER A 289 36.32 -3.85 -4.41
C SER A 289 35.55 -4.04 -3.10
N ARG A 290 34.51 -4.90 -3.07
CA ARG A 290 33.67 -5.11 -1.87
C ARG A 290 33.80 -6.53 -1.35
N ARG A 291 33.93 -6.65 -0.03
CA ARG A 291 33.86 -7.92 0.71
C ARG A 291 32.40 -8.38 0.76
N ASN A 292 32.17 -9.68 0.58
CA ASN A 292 30.82 -10.23 0.65
C ASN A 292 30.56 -10.79 2.05
N THR A 293 29.66 -10.15 2.78
CA THR A 293 29.28 -10.53 4.16
C THR A 293 27.85 -11.04 4.18
N LEU A 294 27.63 -12.19 4.83
CA LEU A 294 26.30 -12.71 5.12
C LEU A 294 26.04 -12.61 6.62
N ILE A 295 24.92 -12.00 6.99
CA ILE A 295 24.36 -12.06 8.35
C ILE A 295 23.15 -12.99 8.28
N LEU A 296 23.22 -14.15 8.93
CA LEU A 296 22.27 -15.26 8.78
C LEU A 296 21.69 -15.66 10.13
N GLY A 297 20.35 -15.72 10.21
CA GLY A 297 19.60 -16.26 11.33
C GLY A 297 19.43 -17.78 11.29
N ASP A 298 18.77 -18.33 12.31
CA ASP A 298 18.35 -19.73 12.30
C ASP A 298 17.44 -20.00 11.10
N LEU A 299 17.63 -21.17 10.47
CA LEU A 299 16.87 -21.52 9.26
C LEU A 299 15.66 -22.40 9.58
N LEU A 300 14.56 -22.16 8.92
CA LEU A 300 13.39 -23.04 8.98
C LEU A 300 13.74 -24.43 8.42
N HIS A 301 13.44 -25.45 9.18
CA HIS A 301 13.71 -26.84 8.86
C HIS A 301 12.51 -27.74 9.18
N ARG A 302 12.54 -28.99 8.66
CA ARG A 302 11.52 -29.99 8.92
C ARG A 302 11.64 -30.53 10.34
N LYS A 303 10.52 -30.87 10.95
CA LYS A 303 10.54 -31.59 12.21
C LYS A 303 11.25 -32.94 12.05
N GLY A 304 12.38 -33.12 12.75
CA GLY A 304 13.22 -34.35 12.68
C GLY A 304 14.26 -34.34 11.55
N GLU A 305 14.47 -33.23 10.85
CA GLU A 305 15.56 -33.04 9.91
C GLU A 305 16.93 -33.12 10.63
N ASP A 306 17.93 -33.70 9.97
CA ASP A 306 19.30 -33.69 10.48
C ASP A 306 19.94 -32.31 10.27
N LEU A 307 19.97 -31.51 11.35
CA LEU A 307 20.51 -30.16 11.32
C LEU A 307 22.02 -30.12 10.99
N ASN A 308 22.80 -31.18 11.31
CA ASN A 308 24.20 -31.22 10.93
C ASN A 308 24.34 -31.29 9.39
N LEU A 309 23.48 -32.08 8.75
CA LEU A 309 23.44 -32.16 7.29
C LEU A 309 22.93 -30.89 6.64
N LEU A 310 21.91 -30.23 7.27
CA LEU A 310 21.36 -28.94 6.80
C LEU A 310 22.46 -27.88 6.78
N TYR A 311 23.11 -27.64 7.92
CA TYR A 311 24.12 -26.59 8.04
C TYR A 311 25.40 -26.92 7.26
N ALA A 312 25.77 -28.21 7.07
CA ALA A 312 26.84 -28.61 6.15
C ALA A 312 26.54 -28.18 4.71
N ARG A 313 25.31 -28.42 4.22
CA ARG A 313 24.87 -27.95 2.87
C ARG A 313 24.87 -26.43 2.75
N VAL A 314 24.51 -25.75 3.79
CA VAL A 314 24.58 -24.26 3.83
C VAL A 314 26.02 -23.80 3.72
N ALA A 315 26.94 -24.42 4.48
CA ALA A 315 28.36 -24.09 4.42
C ALA A 315 28.95 -24.33 3.01
N ASP A 316 28.63 -25.46 2.35
CA ASP A 316 29.02 -25.74 0.97
C ASP A 316 28.50 -24.66 0.01
N LEU A 317 27.21 -24.24 0.18
CA LEU A 317 26.59 -23.19 -0.64
C LEU A 317 27.35 -21.85 -0.48
N LEU A 318 27.69 -21.48 0.75
CA LEU A 318 28.40 -20.22 1.03
C LEU A 318 29.82 -20.23 0.46
N GLN A 319 30.50 -21.37 0.52
CA GLN A 319 31.83 -21.53 -0.06
C GLN A 319 31.82 -21.43 -1.59
N ILE A 320 30.89 -22.14 -2.26
CA ILE A 320 30.69 -22.07 -3.72
C ILE A 320 30.31 -20.65 -4.15
N ALA A 321 29.52 -19.94 -3.35
CA ALA A 321 29.10 -18.57 -3.60
C ALA A 321 30.21 -17.54 -3.41
N GLY A 322 31.30 -17.90 -2.72
CA GLY A 322 32.41 -16.99 -2.41
C GLY A 322 32.00 -15.93 -1.40
N ILE A 323 31.31 -16.32 -0.33
CA ILE A 323 31.06 -15.47 0.84
C ILE A 323 32.36 -15.35 1.61
N ASP A 324 32.83 -14.12 1.87
CA ASP A 324 34.09 -13.86 2.54
C ASP A 324 33.94 -13.83 4.07
N ARG A 325 32.73 -13.49 4.57
CA ARG A 325 32.45 -13.40 6.01
C ARG A 325 31.01 -13.87 6.30
N LEU A 326 30.89 -14.72 7.33
CA LEU A 326 29.59 -15.14 7.89
C LEU A 326 29.45 -14.66 9.32
N ILE A 327 28.30 -14.04 9.65
CA ILE A 327 27.88 -13.77 11.02
C ILE A 327 26.58 -14.54 11.24
N GLY A 328 26.66 -15.65 11.97
CA GLY A 328 25.51 -16.47 12.34
C GLY A 328 24.87 -15.96 13.62
N ILE A 329 23.56 -15.78 13.65
CA ILE A 329 22.82 -15.30 14.83
C ILE A 329 21.65 -16.24 15.11
N GLY A 330 21.70 -16.92 16.22
CA GLY A 330 20.67 -17.87 16.65
C GLY A 330 21.27 -19.06 17.37
N SER A 331 20.45 -19.75 18.14
CA SER A 331 20.90 -20.90 18.95
C SER A 331 21.20 -22.13 18.10
N GLU A 332 20.47 -22.32 16.99
CA GLU A 332 20.66 -23.49 16.11
C GLU A 332 21.90 -23.34 15.24
N ILE A 333 22.05 -22.22 14.52
CA ILE A 333 23.22 -21.96 13.70
C ILE A 333 24.49 -21.90 14.54
N SER A 334 24.45 -21.34 15.74
CA SER A 334 25.57 -21.30 16.68
C SER A 334 25.94 -22.70 17.19
N GLY A 335 24.94 -23.57 17.42
CA GLY A 335 25.14 -24.97 17.83
C GLY A 335 25.78 -25.84 16.74
N HIS A 336 25.78 -25.38 15.47
CA HIS A 336 26.34 -26.10 14.31
C HIS A 336 27.51 -25.33 13.67
N SER A 337 28.16 -24.47 14.43
CA SER A 337 29.32 -23.67 13.97
C SER A 337 30.45 -24.48 13.36
N ASP A 338 30.65 -25.73 13.81
CA ASP A 338 31.66 -26.65 13.30
C ASP A 338 31.44 -27.05 11.83
N ALA A 339 30.23 -26.89 11.31
CA ALA A 339 29.90 -27.17 9.91
C ALA A 339 30.50 -26.16 8.94
N PHE A 340 30.86 -24.96 9.39
CA PHE A 340 31.36 -23.88 8.56
C PHE A 340 32.89 -23.90 8.49
N ASP A 341 33.40 -23.83 7.26
CA ASP A 341 34.82 -24.00 6.94
C ASP A 341 35.68 -22.91 7.63
N PRO A 342 36.82 -23.26 8.23
CA PRO A 342 37.78 -22.30 8.76
C PRO A 342 38.40 -21.36 7.71
N LEU A 343 38.21 -21.63 6.40
CA LEU A 343 38.61 -20.71 5.31
C LEU A 343 37.74 -19.48 5.15
N MET A 344 36.54 -19.51 5.72
CA MET A 344 35.62 -18.36 5.77
C MET A 344 35.71 -17.69 7.15
N ALA A 345 35.85 -16.36 7.19
CA ALA A 345 35.76 -15.62 8.45
C ALA A 345 34.33 -15.79 9.02
N SER A 346 34.14 -16.69 9.97
CA SER A 346 32.83 -16.95 10.58
C SER A 346 32.81 -16.59 12.05
N GLU A 347 31.69 -16.06 12.49
CA GLU A 347 31.43 -15.73 13.88
C GLU A 347 29.96 -16.04 14.21
N PHE A 348 29.72 -16.59 15.42
CA PHE A 348 28.41 -17.05 15.84
C PHE A 348 28.02 -16.38 17.15
N LEU A 349 26.77 -15.95 17.23
CA LEU A 349 26.16 -15.25 18.36
C LEU A 349 24.82 -15.88 18.68
N ALA A 350 24.46 -15.94 19.94
CA ALA A 350 23.21 -16.58 20.34
C ALA A 350 21.99 -15.70 20.05
N THR A 351 22.14 -14.38 20.10
CA THR A 351 21.01 -13.44 19.97
C THR A 351 21.38 -12.18 19.16
N THR A 352 20.35 -11.49 18.67
CA THR A 352 20.49 -10.17 18.05
C THR A 352 21.07 -9.13 19.00
N ASP A 353 20.72 -9.20 20.30
CA ASP A 353 21.27 -8.27 21.30
C ASP A 353 22.79 -8.42 21.43
N GLU A 354 23.32 -9.66 21.45
CA GLU A 354 24.77 -9.90 21.45
C GLU A 354 25.44 -9.28 20.22
N PHE A 355 24.79 -9.36 19.03
CA PHE A 355 25.28 -8.70 17.84
C PHE A 355 25.34 -7.17 18.02
N LEU A 356 24.27 -6.58 18.54
CA LEU A 356 24.16 -5.13 18.74
C LEU A 356 25.14 -4.60 19.81
N GLU A 357 25.50 -5.41 20.80
CA GLU A 357 26.54 -5.07 21.78
C GLU A 357 27.95 -5.16 21.21
N LYS A 358 28.22 -6.21 20.43
CA LYS A 358 29.55 -6.51 19.91
C LYS A 358 29.92 -5.72 18.69
N TYR A 359 28.99 -5.53 17.77
CA TYR A 359 29.21 -4.87 16.50
C TYR A 359 28.73 -3.42 16.51
N ASN A 360 29.62 -2.52 16.13
CA ASN A 360 29.31 -1.13 15.80
C ASN A 360 29.56 -0.88 14.30
N ILE A 361 29.18 0.29 13.83
CA ILE A 361 29.27 0.67 12.42
C ILE A 361 30.73 0.62 11.86
N SER A 362 31.74 0.76 12.70
CA SER A 362 33.13 0.75 12.26
C SER A 362 33.67 -0.66 11.91
N HIS A 363 32.93 -1.71 12.24
CA HIS A 363 33.28 -3.08 11.88
C HIS A 363 32.89 -3.46 10.45
N PHE A 364 32.17 -2.57 9.75
CA PHE A 364 31.73 -2.75 8.37
C PHE A 364 32.24 -1.59 7.52
N ASP A 365 33.00 -1.90 6.47
CA ASP A 365 33.58 -0.92 5.56
C ASP A 365 33.69 -1.50 4.16
N SER A 366 33.09 -0.84 3.18
CA SER A 366 33.10 -1.23 1.76
C SER A 366 32.67 -2.69 1.55
N GLU A 367 31.62 -3.14 2.22
CA GLU A 367 31.10 -4.52 2.15
C GLU A 367 29.79 -4.57 1.35
N LEU A 368 29.54 -5.70 0.69
CA LEU A 368 28.23 -6.10 0.19
C LEU A 368 27.64 -7.06 1.22
N ILE A 369 26.60 -6.62 1.94
CA ILE A 369 26.04 -7.32 3.10
C ILE A 369 24.66 -7.86 2.74
N LEU A 370 24.48 -9.18 2.81
CA LEU A 370 23.17 -9.82 2.77
C LEU A 370 22.71 -10.11 4.18
N ILE A 371 21.54 -9.62 4.56
CA ILE A 371 20.89 -9.90 5.84
C ILE A 371 19.70 -10.82 5.59
N LYS A 372 19.70 -11.97 6.25
CA LYS A 372 18.63 -12.96 6.19
C LYS A 372 18.34 -13.51 7.58
N GLY A 373 17.14 -13.23 8.08
CA GLY A 373 16.71 -13.66 9.41
C GLY A 373 15.28 -13.22 9.70
N ASP A 374 14.85 -13.44 10.91
CA ASP A 374 13.51 -13.11 11.38
C ASP A 374 13.32 -11.62 11.68
N THR A 375 12.17 -11.26 12.20
CA THR A 375 11.79 -9.87 12.52
C THR A 375 12.72 -9.19 13.54
N SER A 376 13.51 -9.93 14.32
CA SER A 376 14.48 -9.34 15.27
C SER A 376 15.66 -8.66 14.54
N PHE A 377 15.91 -9.01 13.25
CA PHE A 377 16.99 -8.44 12.44
C PHE A 377 16.71 -7.01 11.96
N VAL A 378 15.51 -6.49 12.19
CA VAL A 378 15.18 -5.08 11.90
C VAL A 378 16.12 -4.11 12.63
N GLU A 379 16.56 -4.44 13.86
CA GLU A 379 17.50 -3.58 14.60
C GLU A 379 18.93 -3.65 14.03
N ILE A 380 19.35 -4.80 13.49
CA ILE A 380 20.61 -4.95 12.75
C ILE A 380 20.57 -4.06 11.51
N ARG A 381 19.45 -4.15 10.76
CA ARG A 381 19.20 -3.30 9.60
C ARG A 381 19.35 -1.82 9.95
N ARG A 382 18.62 -1.35 10.97
CA ARG A 382 18.67 0.05 11.41
C ARG A 382 20.09 0.53 11.75
N ARG A 383 20.90 -0.34 12.35
CA ARG A 383 22.27 0.00 12.72
C ARG A 383 23.21 0.11 11.52
N LEU A 384 23.04 -0.76 10.53
CA LEU A 384 23.94 -0.86 9.38
C LEU A 384 23.48 -0.06 8.17
N GLU A 385 22.21 0.30 8.09
CA GLU A 385 21.69 1.20 7.05
C GLU A 385 22.27 2.59 7.27
N THR A 386 22.80 3.22 6.21
CA THR A 386 23.25 4.60 6.33
C THR A 386 22.03 5.47 6.57
N PRO A 387 21.96 6.19 7.69
CA PRO A 387 20.99 7.25 7.80
C PRO A 387 21.37 8.27 6.75
N ARG A 388 20.74 8.24 5.59
CA ARG A 388 20.94 9.25 4.52
C ARG A 388 20.64 10.66 5.03
N HIS A 389 19.82 10.71 6.08
CA HIS A 389 19.52 11.90 6.86
C HIS A 389 19.16 11.49 8.30
N GLN A 390 19.59 12.25 9.31
CA GLN A 390 19.10 12.07 10.69
C GLN A 390 17.63 12.50 10.83
N SER A 391 17.08 13.11 9.76
CA SER A 391 15.67 13.48 9.65
C SER A 391 14.95 12.46 8.80
N ILE A 392 13.81 11.97 9.28
CA ILE A 392 13.00 10.94 8.66
C ILE A 392 11.53 11.38 8.56
N LEU A 393 10.89 10.97 7.47
CA LEU A 393 9.45 11.06 7.30
C LEU A 393 8.88 9.65 7.41
N GLU A 394 8.25 9.35 8.53
CA GLU A 394 7.54 8.09 8.76
C GLU A 394 6.16 8.18 8.10
N VAL A 395 5.78 7.16 7.34
CA VAL A 395 4.50 7.09 6.62
C VAL A 395 3.76 5.83 7.02
N ASN A 396 2.64 6.00 7.71
CA ASN A 396 1.78 4.92 8.18
C ASN A 396 0.82 4.48 7.07
N LEU A 397 1.08 3.32 6.45
CA LEU A 397 0.24 2.79 5.37
C LEU A 397 -1.11 2.27 5.87
N ASP A 398 -1.20 1.83 7.13
CA ASP A 398 -2.50 1.40 7.69
C ASP A 398 -3.40 2.61 8.00
N ALA A 399 -2.81 3.76 8.34
CA ALA A 399 -3.55 5.01 8.43
C ALA A 399 -4.09 5.45 7.05
N VAL A 400 -3.31 5.29 5.97
CA VAL A 400 -3.80 5.53 4.59
C VAL A 400 -5.02 4.67 4.29
N VAL A 401 -4.97 3.37 4.62
CA VAL A 401 -6.09 2.43 4.41
C VAL A 401 -7.29 2.81 5.27
N ALA A 402 -7.06 3.17 6.53
CA ALA A 402 -8.14 3.59 7.45
C ALA A 402 -8.85 4.84 6.92
N ASN A 403 -8.10 5.85 6.48
CA ASN A 403 -8.66 7.08 5.91
C ASN A 403 -9.41 6.81 4.60
N PHE A 404 -8.82 6.02 3.70
CA PHE A 404 -9.47 5.61 2.46
C PHE A 404 -10.81 4.91 2.73
N ASN A 405 -10.86 4.01 3.71
CA ASN A 405 -12.06 3.31 4.11
C ASN A 405 -13.07 4.24 4.82
N ALA A 406 -12.60 5.19 5.63
CA ALA A 406 -13.48 6.18 6.26
C ALA A 406 -14.24 7.00 5.20
N TYR A 407 -13.56 7.47 4.14
CA TYR A 407 -14.23 8.14 3.02
C TYR A 407 -15.11 7.19 2.21
N ARG A 408 -14.68 5.95 2.00
CA ARG A 408 -15.52 4.95 1.31
C ARG A 408 -16.82 4.68 2.04
N SER A 409 -16.81 4.72 3.38
CA SER A 409 -18.01 4.41 4.19
C SER A 409 -19.18 5.40 4.02
N VAL A 410 -18.91 6.62 3.55
CA VAL A 410 -19.94 7.64 3.28
C VAL A 410 -20.35 7.71 1.80
N LEU A 411 -19.80 6.83 0.97
CA LEU A 411 -20.11 6.77 -0.46
C LEU A 411 -21.04 5.58 -0.77
N ASN A 412 -21.80 5.71 -1.87
CA ASN A 412 -22.55 4.59 -2.41
C ASN A 412 -21.59 3.46 -2.84
N PRO A 413 -22.00 2.20 -2.75
CA PRO A 413 -21.16 1.05 -3.10
C PRO A 413 -20.55 1.09 -4.50
N GLN A 414 -21.23 1.73 -5.43
CA GLN A 414 -20.83 1.80 -6.84
C GLN A 414 -20.00 3.04 -7.17
N THR A 415 -19.91 4.01 -6.25
CA THR A 415 -19.11 5.22 -6.47
C THR A 415 -17.62 4.92 -6.36
N GLY A 416 -16.89 5.13 -7.45
CA GLY A 416 -15.44 4.93 -7.51
C GLY A 416 -14.66 6.03 -6.80
N ILE A 417 -13.55 5.68 -6.16
CA ILE A 417 -12.62 6.67 -5.57
C ILE A 417 -11.42 6.83 -6.50
N VAL A 418 -11.21 8.05 -6.98
CA VAL A 418 -9.97 8.47 -7.63
C VAL A 418 -9.04 8.98 -6.54
N ALA A 419 -7.95 8.26 -6.27
CA ALA A 419 -7.01 8.61 -5.23
C ALA A 419 -5.89 9.51 -5.78
N MET A 420 -5.69 10.66 -5.12
CA MET A 420 -4.72 11.67 -5.55
C MET A 420 -3.33 11.35 -4.99
N VAL A 421 -2.39 10.96 -5.86
CA VAL A 421 -0.99 10.65 -5.51
C VAL A 421 0.03 11.56 -6.20
N LYS A 422 -0.43 12.71 -6.70
CA LYS A 422 0.40 13.75 -7.32
C LYS A 422 1.40 14.37 -6.34
N ALA A 423 2.39 15.11 -6.86
CA ALA A 423 3.45 15.74 -6.08
C ALA A 423 4.15 14.72 -5.15
N SER A 424 4.55 13.57 -5.74
CA SER A 424 5.15 12.45 -4.99
C SER A 424 4.29 12.02 -3.78
N GLY A 425 2.96 11.82 -4.00
CA GLY A 425 2.04 11.48 -2.90
C GLY A 425 1.97 12.59 -1.85
N TYR A 426 1.84 13.86 -2.28
CA TYR A 426 1.88 15.02 -1.39
C TYR A 426 3.15 15.04 -0.51
N GLY A 427 4.30 14.65 -1.07
CA GLY A 427 5.56 14.59 -0.34
C GLY A 427 5.81 13.28 0.42
N THR A 428 4.82 12.44 0.64
CA THR A 428 4.95 11.18 1.41
C THR A 428 5.53 10.01 0.60
N GLY A 429 5.68 10.17 -0.72
CA GLY A 429 6.11 9.12 -1.63
C GLY A 429 4.95 8.41 -2.31
N ALA A 430 4.86 8.53 -3.65
CA ALA A 430 3.70 8.05 -4.40
C ALA A 430 3.65 6.52 -4.56
N LEU A 431 4.81 5.84 -4.60
CA LEU A 431 4.88 4.44 -5.00
C LEU A 431 4.20 3.50 -3.99
N GLU A 432 4.59 3.56 -2.72
CA GLU A 432 4.05 2.67 -1.69
C GLU A 432 2.57 2.98 -1.40
N LEU A 433 2.17 4.26 -1.50
CA LEU A 433 0.76 4.64 -1.45
C LEU A 433 -0.02 4.04 -2.63
N ALA A 434 0.50 4.16 -3.85
CA ALA A 434 -0.15 3.64 -5.05
C ALA A 434 -0.35 2.11 -4.98
N LYS A 435 0.68 1.36 -4.55
CA LYS A 435 0.59 -0.08 -4.29
C LYS A 435 -0.51 -0.39 -3.26
N THR A 436 -0.51 0.35 -2.15
CA THR A 436 -1.49 0.20 -1.08
C THR A 436 -2.91 0.48 -1.58
N LEU A 437 -3.12 1.56 -2.30
CA LEU A 437 -4.43 1.96 -2.83
C LEU A 437 -4.94 1.01 -3.91
N GLN A 438 -4.04 0.54 -4.79
CA GLN A 438 -4.37 -0.48 -5.79
C GLN A 438 -4.88 -1.76 -5.14
N SER A 439 -4.23 -2.22 -4.06
CA SER A 439 -4.64 -3.43 -3.34
C SER A 439 -5.94 -3.26 -2.54
N HIS A 440 -6.35 -2.03 -2.23
CA HIS A 440 -7.57 -1.72 -1.47
C HIS A 440 -8.72 -1.20 -2.34
N GLY A 441 -8.61 -1.33 -3.67
CA GLY A 441 -9.72 -1.12 -4.61
C GLY A 441 -10.02 0.36 -4.89
N ALA A 442 -9.02 1.23 -4.92
CA ALA A 442 -9.17 2.54 -5.56
C ALA A 442 -9.54 2.33 -7.05
N ALA A 443 -10.46 3.15 -7.57
CA ALA A 443 -10.91 3.01 -8.96
C ALA A 443 -9.87 3.57 -9.94
N TYR A 444 -9.23 4.67 -9.57
CA TYR A 444 -8.19 5.36 -10.34
C TYR A 444 -7.14 5.94 -9.40
N LEU A 445 -5.92 6.08 -9.90
CA LEU A 445 -4.96 7.04 -9.36
C LEU A 445 -5.00 8.33 -10.19
N ALA A 446 -4.63 9.45 -9.60
CA ALA A 446 -4.47 10.70 -10.33
C ALA A 446 -3.13 11.35 -9.98
N VAL A 447 -2.38 11.68 -11.02
CA VAL A 447 -1.08 12.35 -10.97
C VAL A 447 -1.15 13.70 -11.67
N ALA A 448 -0.19 14.58 -11.40
CA ALA A 448 -0.16 15.90 -12.01
C ALA A 448 0.51 15.87 -13.39
N VAL A 449 1.66 15.22 -13.52
CA VAL A 449 2.53 15.23 -14.71
C VAL A 449 2.83 13.80 -15.18
N ALA A 450 3.23 13.67 -16.45
CA ALA A 450 3.44 12.36 -17.08
C ALA A 450 4.56 11.55 -16.40
N GLU A 451 5.61 12.22 -15.94
CA GLU A 451 6.76 11.60 -15.26
C GLU A 451 6.35 10.85 -14.00
N GLU A 452 5.39 11.37 -13.23
CA GLU A 452 4.83 10.69 -12.04
C GLU A 452 4.11 9.39 -12.47
N GLY A 453 3.28 9.47 -13.51
CA GLY A 453 2.56 8.31 -14.04
C GLY A 453 3.50 7.24 -14.59
N VAL A 454 4.53 7.64 -15.33
CA VAL A 454 5.57 6.75 -15.87
C VAL A 454 6.33 6.06 -14.74
N ALA A 455 6.70 6.79 -13.69
CA ALA A 455 7.38 6.22 -12.53
C ALA A 455 6.52 5.14 -11.83
N LEU A 456 5.21 5.39 -11.67
CA LEU A 456 4.29 4.42 -11.10
C LEU A 456 4.13 3.18 -12.00
N ARG A 457 4.04 3.36 -13.32
CA ARG A 457 3.96 2.23 -14.28
C ARG A 457 5.22 1.37 -14.26
N ARG A 458 6.41 2.00 -14.27
CA ARG A 458 7.70 1.28 -14.16
C ARG A 458 7.83 0.51 -12.85
N ALA A 459 7.19 0.98 -11.81
CA ALA A 459 7.15 0.31 -10.51
C ALA A 459 6.02 -0.74 -10.37
N GLY A 460 5.35 -1.10 -11.47
CA GLY A 460 4.38 -2.20 -11.52
C GLY A 460 2.94 -1.82 -11.17
N ILE A 461 2.58 -0.53 -11.13
CA ILE A 461 1.19 -0.11 -10.95
C ILE A 461 0.42 -0.35 -12.24
N THR A 462 -0.66 -1.15 -12.18
CA THR A 462 -1.47 -1.58 -13.34
C THR A 462 -2.83 -0.89 -13.42
N MET A 463 -3.36 -0.39 -12.30
CA MET A 463 -4.65 0.29 -12.28
C MET A 463 -4.65 1.57 -13.14
N PRO A 464 -5.82 2.06 -13.61
CA PRO A 464 -5.90 3.27 -14.43
C PRO A 464 -5.32 4.50 -13.73
N ILE A 465 -4.60 5.36 -14.49
CA ILE A 465 -3.97 6.59 -13.96
C ILE A 465 -4.43 7.78 -14.79
N ILE A 466 -5.11 8.73 -14.13
CA ILE A 466 -5.51 10.01 -14.74
C ILE A 466 -4.33 10.98 -14.66
N LEU A 467 -3.97 11.57 -15.79
CA LEU A 467 -2.99 12.64 -15.90
C LEU A 467 -3.72 13.99 -15.93
N LEU A 468 -3.61 14.77 -14.84
CA LEU A 468 -4.44 15.98 -14.66
C LEU A 468 -3.94 17.21 -15.42
N ASN A 469 -2.62 17.33 -15.61
CA ASN A 469 -2.00 18.44 -16.33
C ASN A 469 -1.11 17.89 -17.45
N PRO A 470 -1.69 17.40 -18.54
CA PRO A 470 -0.92 16.94 -19.67
C PRO A 470 -0.29 18.17 -20.35
N VAL A 471 0.92 18.53 -19.94
CA VAL A 471 1.75 19.43 -20.77
C VAL A 471 2.28 18.58 -21.91
N THR A 472 1.72 18.78 -23.07
CA THR A 472 1.71 17.86 -24.20
C THR A 472 2.97 17.93 -25.06
N THR A 473 4.10 17.53 -24.53
CA THR A 473 5.31 17.33 -25.34
C THR A 473 5.74 15.86 -25.42
N ASN A 474 5.17 14.96 -24.60
CA ASN A 474 5.60 13.56 -24.54
C ASN A 474 4.43 12.58 -24.75
N TYR A 475 3.76 12.64 -25.91
CA TYR A 475 2.70 11.70 -26.28
C TYR A 475 3.20 10.24 -26.36
N GLN A 476 4.48 10.03 -26.70
CA GLN A 476 5.07 8.71 -26.74
C GLN A 476 4.97 8.03 -25.35
N ALA A 477 5.36 8.73 -24.30
CA ALA A 477 5.26 8.20 -22.94
C ALA A 477 3.79 7.99 -22.52
N LEU A 478 2.91 8.94 -22.86
CA LEU A 478 1.48 8.83 -22.57
C LEU A 478 0.90 7.53 -23.16
N PHE A 479 1.16 7.24 -24.43
CA PHE A 479 0.63 6.05 -25.11
C PHE A 479 1.36 4.76 -24.71
N ALA A 480 2.69 4.81 -24.49
CA ALA A 480 3.48 3.64 -24.13
C ALA A 480 3.12 3.12 -22.72
N TYR A 481 2.82 4.03 -21.81
CA TYR A 481 2.49 3.70 -20.42
C TYR A 481 0.99 3.71 -20.11
N GLY A 482 0.12 3.93 -21.09
CA GLY A 482 -1.33 3.89 -20.91
C GLY A 482 -1.82 4.89 -19.87
N LEU A 483 -1.36 6.15 -19.93
CA LEU A 483 -1.81 7.21 -19.05
C LEU A 483 -3.02 7.91 -19.67
N GLU A 484 -4.07 8.14 -18.87
CA GLU A 484 -5.33 8.69 -19.35
C GLU A 484 -5.36 10.22 -19.13
N PRO A 485 -5.21 11.05 -20.19
CA PRO A 485 -5.07 12.49 -20.04
C PRO A 485 -6.41 13.19 -19.76
N ALA A 486 -6.36 14.20 -18.90
CA ALA A 486 -7.40 15.19 -18.76
C ALA A 486 -7.28 16.22 -19.87
N VAL A 487 -8.32 16.39 -20.67
CA VAL A 487 -8.39 17.34 -21.79
C VAL A 487 -9.25 18.53 -21.40
N PHE A 488 -8.77 19.74 -21.66
CA PHE A 488 -9.38 20.98 -21.18
C PHE A 488 -9.56 22.08 -22.24
N SER A 489 -9.19 21.82 -23.50
CA SER A 489 -9.39 22.74 -24.63
C SER A 489 -9.49 21.99 -25.96
N ILE A 490 -10.14 22.62 -26.96
CA ILE A 490 -10.25 22.08 -28.32
C ILE A 490 -8.86 21.84 -28.93
N ARG A 491 -7.96 22.81 -28.77
CA ARG A 491 -6.59 22.72 -29.32
C ARG A 491 -5.85 21.48 -28.77
N GLU A 492 -5.96 21.24 -27.48
CA GLU A 492 -5.32 20.07 -26.84
C GLU A 492 -5.91 18.75 -27.34
N LEU A 493 -7.24 18.71 -27.50
CA LEU A 493 -7.93 17.56 -28.05
C LEU A 493 -7.51 17.27 -29.49
N GLU A 494 -7.42 18.29 -30.36
CA GLU A 494 -6.96 18.16 -31.71
C GLU A 494 -5.53 17.61 -31.80
N MET A 495 -4.62 18.15 -30.97
CA MET A 495 -3.24 17.66 -30.89
C MET A 495 -3.19 16.20 -30.44
N LEU A 496 -3.97 15.82 -29.41
CA LEU A 496 -4.04 14.45 -28.94
C LEU A 496 -4.61 13.49 -30.01
N VAL A 497 -5.65 13.90 -30.73
CA VAL A 497 -6.25 13.13 -31.86
C VAL A 497 -5.24 12.90 -32.96
N ASP A 498 -4.49 13.93 -33.36
CA ASP A 498 -3.46 13.82 -34.37
C ASP A 498 -2.31 12.89 -33.96
N GLU A 499 -1.85 13.00 -32.72
CA GLU A 499 -0.82 12.10 -32.21
C GLU A 499 -1.37 10.67 -32.03
N ALA A 500 -2.59 10.47 -31.52
CA ALA A 500 -3.22 9.16 -31.45
C ALA A 500 -3.29 8.49 -32.84
N ARG A 501 -3.57 9.28 -33.90
CA ARG A 501 -3.54 8.79 -35.27
C ARG A 501 -2.13 8.36 -35.68
N ARG A 502 -1.09 9.15 -35.37
CA ARG A 502 0.32 8.83 -35.67
C ARG A 502 0.79 7.55 -34.98
N TYR A 503 0.34 7.34 -33.74
CA TYR A 503 0.66 6.14 -32.97
C TYR A 503 -0.31 4.97 -33.18
N GLY A 504 -1.24 5.07 -34.13
CA GLY A 504 -2.20 4.02 -34.46
C GLY A 504 -3.19 3.68 -33.33
N ARG A 505 -3.46 4.63 -32.42
CA ARG A 505 -4.39 4.43 -31.33
C ARG A 505 -5.82 4.69 -31.79
N THR A 506 -6.77 3.90 -31.25
CA THR A 506 -8.21 4.07 -31.40
C THR A 506 -8.86 3.94 -30.04
N ASP A 507 -10.00 4.59 -29.82
CA ASP A 507 -10.75 4.60 -28.55
C ASP A 507 -9.88 4.93 -27.31
N TYR A 508 -8.83 5.76 -27.50
CA TYR A 508 -7.92 6.08 -26.41
C TYR A 508 -8.66 6.85 -25.30
N PRO A 509 -8.59 6.38 -24.04
CA PRO A 509 -9.39 6.96 -22.95
C PRO A 509 -8.92 8.38 -22.60
N VAL A 510 -9.89 9.30 -22.51
CA VAL A 510 -9.66 10.70 -22.14
C VAL A 510 -10.67 11.14 -21.09
N HIS A 511 -10.28 12.11 -20.26
CA HIS A 511 -11.12 12.72 -19.25
C HIS A 511 -11.39 14.18 -19.57
N ILE A 512 -12.63 14.52 -19.85
CA ILE A 512 -13.00 15.89 -20.21
C ILE A 512 -13.10 16.76 -18.97
N LYS A 513 -12.28 17.80 -18.91
CA LYS A 513 -12.32 18.75 -17.80
C LYS A 513 -13.21 19.94 -18.16
N LEU A 514 -14.23 20.18 -17.30
CA LEU A 514 -15.18 21.26 -17.45
C LEU A 514 -14.87 22.37 -16.44
N ASP A 515 -14.94 23.62 -16.88
CA ASP A 515 -14.84 24.78 -15.98
C ASP A 515 -16.25 25.24 -15.59
N THR A 516 -16.59 24.99 -14.32
CA THR A 516 -17.88 25.36 -13.75
C THR A 516 -17.78 26.51 -12.76
N GLY A 517 -16.60 27.16 -12.66
CA GLY A 517 -16.41 28.28 -11.74
C GLY A 517 -15.04 28.32 -11.05
N MET A 518 -14.17 27.33 -11.27
CA MET A 518 -12.78 27.38 -10.76
C MET A 518 -11.91 28.35 -11.57
N HIS A 519 -12.25 28.55 -12.84
CA HIS A 519 -11.58 29.46 -13.81
C HIS A 519 -10.07 29.25 -13.91
N ARG A 520 -9.65 27.99 -13.90
CA ARG A 520 -8.25 27.60 -14.01
C ARG A 520 -7.97 26.88 -15.32
N LEU A 521 -8.67 25.81 -15.60
CA LEU A 521 -8.60 24.99 -16.82
C LEU A 521 -9.94 24.29 -17.00
N GLY A 522 -10.39 24.11 -18.25
CA GLY A 522 -11.61 23.35 -18.57
C GLY A 522 -12.41 23.99 -19.69
N PHE A 523 -13.20 23.19 -20.38
CA PHE A 523 -14.19 23.68 -21.33
C PHE A 523 -15.28 24.49 -20.62
N ILE A 524 -15.69 25.58 -21.21
CA ILE A 524 -16.85 26.38 -20.77
C ILE A 524 -18.11 25.99 -21.57
N ASP A 525 -19.28 26.38 -21.09
CA ASP A 525 -20.58 25.93 -21.61
C ASP A 525 -20.76 26.14 -23.13
N ASN A 526 -20.27 27.26 -23.68
CA ASN A 526 -20.37 27.58 -25.11
C ASN A 526 -19.37 26.80 -26.00
N GLU A 527 -18.43 26.06 -25.42
CA GLU A 527 -17.48 25.25 -26.15
C GLU A 527 -17.95 23.79 -26.32
N ILE A 528 -18.99 23.36 -25.55
CA ILE A 528 -19.44 21.96 -25.53
C ILE A 528 -19.90 21.47 -26.89
N ASP A 529 -20.60 22.28 -27.69
CA ASP A 529 -21.08 21.87 -29.01
C ASP A 529 -19.91 21.61 -29.97
N GLY A 530 -18.87 22.46 -29.91
CA GLY A 530 -17.63 22.26 -30.68
C GLY A 530 -16.87 21.02 -30.25
N LEU A 531 -16.80 20.77 -28.91
CA LEU A 531 -16.21 19.59 -28.31
C LEU A 531 -16.90 18.31 -28.81
N VAL A 532 -18.24 18.27 -28.75
CA VAL A 532 -19.07 17.16 -29.24
C VAL A 532 -18.81 16.92 -30.75
N GLY A 533 -18.82 17.98 -31.53
CA GLY A 533 -18.55 17.89 -32.99
C GLY A 533 -17.19 17.24 -33.27
N LEU A 534 -16.14 17.62 -32.55
CA LEU A 534 -14.81 17.03 -32.67
C LEU A 534 -14.76 15.56 -32.22
N LEU A 535 -15.33 15.25 -31.06
CA LEU A 535 -15.37 13.88 -30.54
C LEU A 535 -16.13 12.92 -31.44
N CYS A 536 -17.24 13.36 -32.06
CA CYS A 536 -18.00 12.55 -33.02
C CYS A 536 -17.31 12.40 -34.38
N SER A 537 -16.37 13.28 -34.70
CA SER A 537 -15.63 13.24 -36.00
C SER A 537 -14.44 12.28 -35.99
N THR A 538 -14.08 11.69 -34.85
CA THR A 538 -12.90 10.85 -34.68
C THR A 538 -13.20 9.57 -33.92
N ASP A 539 -12.46 8.51 -34.28
CA ASP A 539 -12.40 7.23 -33.56
C ASP A 539 -11.12 7.09 -32.69
N ARG A 540 -10.31 8.14 -32.63
CA ARG A 540 -8.98 8.08 -31.99
C ARG A 540 -9.04 8.15 -30.48
N VAL A 541 -10.02 8.86 -29.96
CA VAL A 541 -10.20 9.07 -28.53
C VAL A 541 -11.63 8.73 -28.10
N LYS A 542 -11.79 8.31 -26.83
CA LYS A 542 -13.09 8.02 -26.23
C LYS A 542 -13.17 8.63 -24.85
N VAL A 543 -14.25 9.33 -24.57
CA VAL A 543 -14.46 9.95 -23.26
C VAL A 543 -14.74 8.87 -22.23
N SER A 544 -13.83 8.70 -21.27
CA SER A 544 -13.97 7.83 -20.11
C SER A 544 -14.73 8.52 -18.97
N SER A 545 -14.46 9.82 -18.78
CA SER A 545 -15.21 10.62 -17.81
C SER A 545 -15.23 12.10 -18.17
N ALA A 546 -16.19 12.81 -17.59
CA ALA A 546 -16.22 14.27 -17.54
C ALA A 546 -16.16 14.71 -16.07
N PHE A 547 -15.37 15.75 -15.76
CA PHE A 547 -15.18 16.22 -14.41
C PHE A 547 -14.97 17.72 -14.29
N SER A 548 -15.28 18.25 -13.12
CA SER A 548 -14.96 19.63 -12.74
C SER A 548 -14.30 19.66 -11.36
N HIS A 549 -14.05 20.85 -10.82
CA HIS A 549 -13.44 21.03 -9.51
C HIS A 549 -14.17 22.11 -8.72
N LEU A 550 -14.58 21.77 -7.48
CA LEU A 550 -15.22 22.69 -6.59
C LEU A 550 -14.20 23.72 -6.09
N ALA A 551 -14.54 24.98 -6.19
CA ALA A 551 -13.70 26.10 -5.76
C ALA A 551 -13.84 26.43 -4.28
N THR A 552 -15.01 26.16 -3.70
CA THR A 552 -15.43 26.65 -2.38
C THR A 552 -16.05 25.57 -1.49
N ALA A 553 -15.76 24.28 -1.78
CA ALA A 553 -16.31 23.18 -1.00
C ALA A 553 -15.86 23.18 0.47
N ASP A 554 -14.73 23.79 0.79
CA ASP A 554 -14.15 23.97 2.12
C ASP A 554 -14.58 25.28 2.80
N CYS A 555 -15.29 26.18 2.09
CA CYS A 555 -15.78 27.46 2.60
C CYS A 555 -17.25 27.34 2.99
N LEU A 556 -17.56 27.42 4.30
CA LEU A 556 -18.91 27.20 4.80
C LEU A 556 -19.88 28.35 4.42
N ASP A 557 -19.40 29.53 4.14
CA ASP A 557 -20.13 30.71 3.74
C ASP A 557 -20.35 30.86 2.23
N GLN A 558 -19.84 29.91 1.41
CA GLN A 558 -19.91 29.96 -0.06
C GLN A 558 -20.78 28.85 -0.66
N ASN A 559 -21.79 28.38 0.07
CA ASN A 559 -22.65 27.27 -0.37
C ASN A 559 -23.41 27.59 -1.67
N GLU A 560 -23.94 28.82 -1.84
CA GLU A 560 -24.63 29.20 -3.06
C GLU A 560 -23.75 29.13 -4.29
N TYR A 561 -22.46 29.48 -4.15
CA TYR A 561 -21.50 29.36 -5.25
C TYR A 561 -21.21 27.90 -5.56
N THR A 562 -21.04 27.08 -4.55
CA THR A 562 -20.82 25.62 -4.73
C THR A 562 -22.01 24.97 -5.44
N GLU A 563 -23.26 25.31 -5.06
CA GLU A 563 -24.46 24.81 -5.75
C GLU A 563 -24.51 25.28 -7.21
N SER A 564 -24.16 26.54 -7.48
CA SER A 564 -24.09 27.05 -8.86
C SER A 564 -23.08 26.28 -9.74
N GLN A 565 -22.00 25.82 -9.13
CA GLN A 565 -21.03 24.95 -9.82
C GLN A 565 -21.63 23.58 -10.13
N PHE A 566 -22.43 22.98 -9.24
CA PHE A 566 -23.14 21.73 -9.52
C PHE A 566 -24.15 21.91 -10.66
N ASP A 567 -24.94 22.97 -10.64
CA ASP A 567 -25.91 23.26 -11.71
C ASP A 567 -25.23 23.43 -13.08
N ALA A 568 -24.10 24.13 -13.10
CA ALA A 568 -23.30 24.27 -14.32
C ALA A 568 -22.76 22.93 -14.80
N PHE A 569 -22.26 22.09 -13.87
CA PHE A 569 -21.72 20.76 -14.19
C PHE A 569 -22.80 19.84 -14.77
N GLU A 570 -23.98 19.81 -14.16
CA GLU A 570 -25.09 18.99 -14.65
C GLU A 570 -25.55 19.44 -16.05
N ARG A 571 -25.71 20.75 -16.25
CA ARG A 571 -26.08 21.30 -17.56
C ARG A 571 -25.07 20.94 -18.65
N MET A 572 -23.76 21.13 -18.38
CA MET A 572 -22.69 20.84 -19.33
C MET A 572 -22.55 19.35 -19.63
N THR A 573 -22.63 18.50 -18.60
CA THR A 573 -22.55 17.04 -18.78
C THR A 573 -23.77 16.47 -19.48
N MET A 574 -24.97 17.03 -19.29
CA MET A 574 -26.16 16.67 -20.06
C MET A 574 -26.02 17.01 -21.53
N LYS A 575 -25.50 18.21 -21.88
CA LYS A 575 -25.20 18.58 -23.28
C LYS A 575 -24.20 17.59 -23.91
N LEU A 576 -23.11 17.30 -23.19
CA LEU A 576 -22.09 16.36 -23.66
C LEU A 576 -22.68 14.96 -23.87
N ALA A 577 -23.49 14.46 -22.94
CA ALA A 577 -24.13 13.16 -23.01
C ALA A 577 -25.17 13.06 -24.14
N ALA A 578 -25.90 14.15 -24.41
CA ALA A 578 -26.86 14.19 -25.50
C ALA A 578 -26.18 14.14 -26.89
N GLY A 579 -24.94 14.62 -26.97
CA GLY A 579 -24.18 14.66 -28.22
C GLY A 579 -23.32 13.45 -28.49
N LEU A 580 -22.99 12.61 -27.50
CA LEU A 580 -22.14 11.43 -27.63
C LEU A 580 -22.96 10.14 -27.77
N PRO A 581 -22.56 9.17 -28.62
CA PRO A 581 -23.26 7.91 -28.85
C PRO A 581 -23.01 6.85 -27.75
N TYR A 582 -22.28 7.18 -26.69
CA TYR A 582 -21.88 6.30 -25.60
C TYR A 582 -21.91 7.02 -24.24
N ALA A 583 -22.05 6.27 -23.17
CA ALA A 583 -22.03 6.78 -21.81
C ALA A 583 -20.59 7.02 -21.33
N PHE A 584 -20.42 7.97 -20.41
CA PHE A 584 -19.18 8.29 -19.73
C PHE A 584 -19.46 8.53 -18.25
N ARG A 585 -18.44 8.40 -17.40
CA ARG A 585 -18.54 8.63 -15.94
C ARG A 585 -18.46 10.12 -15.63
N ARG A 586 -19.06 10.53 -14.50
CA ARG A 586 -19.03 11.91 -14.01
C ARG A 586 -18.41 11.96 -12.63
N HIS A 587 -17.59 12.98 -12.35
CA HIS A 587 -17.04 13.23 -11.01
C HIS A 587 -16.72 14.69 -10.76
N MET A 588 -17.07 15.18 -9.56
CA MET A 588 -16.85 16.58 -9.20
C MET A 588 -16.27 16.75 -7.79
N LEU A 589 -16.70 15.93 -6.82
CA LEU A 589 -16.34 16.10 -5.42
C LEU A 589 -14.83 15.92 -5.18
N ASN A 590 -14.25 16.87 -4.46
CA ASN A 590 -12.94 16.79 -3.81
C ASN A 590 -13.11 16.31 -2.36
N THR A 591 -12.06 16.28 -1.55
CA THR A 591 -12.09 15.82 -0.15
C THR A 591 -13.18 16.50 0.68
N ALA A 592 -13.28 17.85 0.63
CA ALA A 592 -14.30 18.59 1.36
C ALA A 592 -15.71 18.30 0.80
N GLY A 593 -15.84 18.24 -0.53
CA GLY A 593 -17.10 17.94 -1.19
C GLY A 593 -17.66 16.56 -0.83
N ILE A 594 -16.81 15.55 -0.63
CA ILE A 594 -17.24 14.21 -0.21
C ILE A 594 -17.94 14.26 1.16
N MET A 595 -17.45 15.07 2.08
CA MET A 595 -18.03 15.18 3.42
C MET A 595 -19.29 16.05 3.43
N ARG A 596 -19.30 17.15 2.66
CA ARG A 596 -20.39 18.14 2.72
C ARG A 596 -21.53 17.91 1.76
N TYR A 597 -21.29 17.22 0.63
CA TYR A 597 -22.28 17.00 -0.43
C TYR A 597 -22.32 15.52 -0.87
N PRO A 598 -22.50 14.58 0.06
CA PRO A 598 -22.44 13.14 -0.25
C PRO A 598 -23.52 12.71 -1.25
N GLU A 599 -24.63 13.45 -1.39
CA GLU A 599 -25.68 13.22 -2.38
C GLU A 599 -25.25 13.53 -3.83
N ARG A 600 -24.19 14.35 -4.01
CA ARG A 600 -23.63 14.78 -5.31
C ARG A 600 -22.41 13.95 -5.75
N GLN A 601 -22.26 12.71 -5.30
CA GLN A 601 -21.07 11.89 -5.53
C GLN A 601 -20.89 11.40 -6.99
N TYR A 602 -21.95 11.43 -7.81
CA TYR A 602 -21.97 10.93 -9.19
C TYR A 602 -21.38 9.51 -9.31
N ASP A 603 -20.63 9.22 -10.40
CA ASP A 603 -20.01 7.90 -10.62
C ASP A 603 -18.69 7.72 -9.87
N MET A 604 -17.99 8.82 -9.59
CA MET A 604 -16.70 8.80 -8.88
C MET A 604 -16.50 10.08 -8.04
N VAL A 605 -15.57 9.98 -7.08
CA VAL A 605 -15.11 11.11 -6.27
C VAL A 605 -13.58 11.18 -6.29
N ARG A 606 -13.00 12.36 -5.99
CA ARG A 606 -11.54 12.55 -5.94
C ARG A 606 -11.08 12.80 -4.51
N LEU A 607 -10.47 11.77 -3.92
CA LEU A 607 -9.94 11.83 -2.56
C LEU A 607 -8.49 12.34 -2.59
N GLY A 608 -8.31 13.54 -2.05
CA GLY A 608 -7.00 14.23 -1.93
C GLY A 608 -6.45 14.17 -0.52
N ILE A 609 -6.38 15.32 0.13
CA ILE A 609 -5.70 15.50 1.42
C ILE A 609 -6.27 14.63 2.54
N GLY A 610 -7.55 14.30 2.50
CA GLY A 610 -8.19 13.41 3.48
C GLY A 610 -7.56 12.01 3.49
N LEU A 611 -6.99 11.56 2.37
CA LEU A 611 -6.24 10.31 2.30
C LEU A 611 -5.03 10.32 3.25
N TYR A 612 -4.44 11.49 3.45
CA TYR A 612 -3.27 11.72 4.30
C TYR A 612 -3.64 12.03 5.77
N GLY A 613 -4.94 11.93 6.10
CA GLY A 613 -5.43 12.10 7.47
C GLY A 613 -5.67 13.54 7.88
N ILE A 614 -5.70 14.45 6.92
CA ILE A 614 -5.90 15.88 7.14
C ILE A 614 -7.29 16.26 6.64
N SER A 615 -8.09 16.90 7.50
CA SER A 615 -9.38 17.46 7.09
C SER A 615 -9.20 18.86 6.49
N PRO A 616 -9.81 19.15 5.32
CA PRO A 616 -9.88 20.51 4.82
C PRO A 616 -11.00 21.34 5.49
N LEU A 617 -11.78 20.72 6.37
CA LEU A 617 -12.90 21.36 7.08
C LEU A 617 -12.53 21.61 8.55
N PRO A 618 -13.19 22.57 9.22
CA PRO A 618 -13.06 22.76 10.65
C PRO A 618 -13.40 21.48 11.45
N PRO A 619 -12.86 21.32 12.68
CA PRO A 619 -13.08 20.11 13.47
C PRO A 619 -14.56 19.77 13.71
N GLU A 620 -15.42 20.77 13.87
CA GLU A 620 -16.87 20.61 14.05
C GLU A 620 -17.61 20.07 12.83
N GLU A 621 -17.04 20.25 11.65
CA GLU A 621 -17.57 19.75 10.36
C GLU A 621 -16.88 18.47 9.91
N THR A 622 -15.87 18.01 10.67
CA THR A 622 -15.13 16.80 10.37
C THR A 622 -15.74 15.61 11.12
N HIS A 623 -16.57 14.82 10.43
CA HIS A 623 -17.29 13.70 11.05
C HIS A 623 -16.58 12.34 10.84
N LEU A 624 -15.50 12.29 10.06
CA LEU A 624 -14.76 11.05 9.79
C LEU A 624 -13.58 10.89 10.74
N PRO A 625 -13.31 9.66 11.24
CA PRO A 625 -12.19 9.37 12.14
C PRO A 625 -10.88 9.28 11.35
N LEU A 626 -10.35 10.41 10.91
CA LEU A 626 -9.11 10.47 10.16
C LEU A 626 -7.90 10.23 11.06
N ARG A 627 -6.90 9.55 10.52
CA ARG A 627 -5.62 9.26 11.20
C ARG A 627 -4.48 9.96 10.49
N PRO A 628 -3.58 10.68 11.20
CA PRO A 628 -2.36 11.24 10.60
C PRO A 628 -1.55 10.13 9.92
N VAL A 629 -1.15 10.38 8.67
CA VAL A 629 -0.38 9.41 7.86
C VAL A 629 1.12 9.66 7.97
N ALA A 630 1.52 10.92 8.11
CA ALA A 630 2.92 11.31 8.05
C ALA A 630 3.39 11.95 9.36
N SER A 631 4.61 11.58 9.79
CA SER A 631 5.33 12.19 10.90
C SER A 631 6.75 12.54 10.49
N LEU A 632 7.10 13.82 10.59
CA LEU A 632 8.45 14.31 10.31
C LEU A 632 9.21 14.48 11.62
N SER A 633 10.30 13.77 11.75
CA SER A 633 11.17 13.86 12.93
C SER A 633 12.65 13.96 12.57
N SER A 634 13.42 14.45 13.53
CA SER A 634 14.88 14.53 13.47
C SER A 634 15.46 14.19 14.84
N THR A 635 16.76 14.40 15.05
CA THR A 635 17.43 14.10 16.32
C THR A 635 18.27 15.29 16.81
N ILE A 636 18.48 15.37 18.09
CA ILE A 636 19.38 16.38 18.67
C ILE A 636 20.85 15.98 18.43
N ILE A 637 21.63 16.83 17.77
CA ILE A 637 23.05 16.57 17.50
C ILE A 637 23.99 17.36 18.40
N SER A 638 23.50 18.40 19.07
CA SER A 638 24.29 19.21 19.99
C SER A 638 23.41 19.86 21.04
N LEU A 639 23.89 19.88 22.27
CA LEU A 639 23.27 20.58 23.38
C LEU A 639 24.27 21.52 24.02
N LYS A 640 23.86 22.76 24.29
CA LYS A 640 24.70 23.76 24.95
C LYS A 640 23.87 24.65 25.86
N GLU A 641 24.43 24.93 27.03
CA GLU A 641 23.87 25.91 27.96
C GLU A 641 24.41 27.32 27.63
N TRP A 642 23.55 28.28 27.65
CA TRP A 642 23.85 29.65 27.33
C TRP A 642 23.24 30.62 28.34
N SER A 643 24.00 31.65 28.69
CA SER A 643 23.59 32.71 29.62
C SER A 643 22.59 33.67 28.95
N PRO A 644 21.81 34.44 29.75
CA PRO A 644 20.95 35.50 29.24
C PRO A 644 21.72 36.49 28.38
N ALA A 645 21.01 37.17 27.45
CA ALA A 645 21.54 38.07 26.44
C ALA A 645 22.49 37.44 25.40
N THR A 646 22.72 36.12 25.45
CA THR A 646 23.39 35.40 24.35
C THR A 646 22.52 35.41 23.11
N THR A 647 23.11 35.54 21.94
CA THR A 647 22.37 35.56 20.66
C THR A 647 22.65 34.30 19.85
N ILE A 648 21.60 33.73 19.28
CA ILE A 648 21.60 32.46 18.54
C ILE A 648 21.28 32.71 17.06
N GLY A 649 22.03 32.06 16.17
CA GLY A 649 21.76 31.97 14.74
C GLY A 649 22.08 33.22 13.93
N TYR A 650 21.71 33.14 12.64
CA TYR A 650 21.99 34.21 11.67
C TYR A 650 21.35 35.56 12.06
N SER A 651 22.12 36.64 11.81
CA SER A 651 21.72 38.02 12.13
C SER A 651 21.47 38.24 13.63
N ARG A 652 21.90 37.31 14.48
CA ARG A 652 21.74 37.38 15.92
C ARG A 652 20.26 37.55 16.35
N LYS A 653 19.32 36.91 15.62
CA LYS A 653 17.88 37.10 15.80
C LYS A 653 17.30 36.38 17.03
N GLY A 654 17.91 35.26 17.46
CA GLY A 654 17.53 34.59 18.71
C GLY A 654 18.23 35.30 19.88
N VAL A 655 17.51 35.97 20.76
CA VAL A 655 18.05 36.57 21.97
C VAL A 655 17.50 35.82 23.17
N LEU A 656 18.39 35.29 23.98
CA LEU A 656 18.00 34.52 25.18
C LEU A 656 17.69 35.49 26.34
N GLU A 657 16.52 35.32 26.95
CA GLU A 657 16.09 36.18 28.07
C GLU A 657 16.47 35.58 29.44
N ARG A 658 16.79 34.29 29.48
CA ARG A 658 17.13 33.49 30.67
C ARG A 658 18.29 32.54 30.34
N GLU A 659 18.81 31.89 31.36
CA GLU A 659 19.66 30.72 31.16
C GLU A 659 18.88 29.64 30.40
N SER A 660 19.43 29.17 29.30
CA SER A 660 18.72 28.29 28.36
C SER A 660 19.63 27.20 27.85
N VAL A 661 19.06 26.01 27.72
CA VAL A 661 19.65 24.85 27.04
C VAL A 661 19.17 24.86 25.58
N ILE A 662 20.12 25.10 24.66
CA ILE A 662 19.79 25.16 23.21
C ILE A 662 20.27 23.89 22.54
N ALA A 663 19.32 23.20 21.89
CA ALA A 663 19.59 22.06 21.04
C ALA A 663 19.75 22.48 19.57
N THR A 664 20.72 21.87 18.89
CA THR A 664 20.86 21.96 17.43
C THR A 664 20.29 20.68 16.81
N VAL A 665 19.41 20.85 15.81
CA VAL A 665 18.72 19.79 15.10
C VAL A 665 19.09 19.84 13.62
N PRO A 666 19.50 18.73 12.98
CA PRO A 666 19.96 18.70 11.59
C PRO A 666 18.79 18.64 10.60
N ILE A 667 17.93 19.67 10.65
CA ILE A 667 16.83 19.88 9.72
C ILE A 667 16.67 21.37 9.48
N GLY A 668 16.45 21.77 8.24
CA GLY A 668 16.32 23.17 7.88
C GLY A 668 15.39 23.40 6.68
N TYR A 669 15.48 24.59 6.07
CA TYR A 669 14.56 24.92 4.98
C TYR A 669 14.82 24.15 3.68
N ALA A 670 16.02 23.59 3.48
CA ALA A 670 16.29 22.67 2.37
C ALA A 670 15.63 21.30 2.55
N ASP A 671 15.17 21.00 3.77
CA ASP A 671 14.44 19.78 4.13
C ASP A 671 12.92 19.97 4.08
N GLY A 672 12.45 21.21 3.97
CA GLY A 672 11.03 21.55 3.98
C GLY A 672 10.57 22.24 5.27
N VAL A 673 11.46 22.54 6.23
CA VAL A 673 11.13 23.34 7.43
C VAL A 673 11.26 24.81 7.11
N ASP A 674 10.15 25.46 6.78
CA ASP A 674 10.14 26.85 6.31
C ASP A 674 10.86 27.81 7.28
N ARG A 675 11.60 28.74 6.71
CA ARG A 675 12.39 29.70 7.46
C ARG A 675 11.55 30.62 8.36
N HIS A 676 10.28 30.85 8.01
CA HIS A 676 9.34 31.64 8.81
C HIS A 676 8.93 30.96 10.12
N LEU A 677 9.19 29.67 10.30
CA LEU A 677 8.97 28.95 11.55
C LEU A 677 10.03 29.28 12.63
N GLY A 678 11.06 30.04 12.29
CA GLY A 678 12.11 30.47 13.23
C GLY A 678 11.67 31.54 14.20
N CYS A 679 12.60 31.93 15.11
CA CYS A 679 12.43 33.02 16.09
C CYS A 679 11.24 32.82 17.04
N GLY A 680 11.01 31.61 17.53
CA GLY A 680 9.96 31.28 18.48
C GLY A 680 8.55 31.15 17.89
N ARG A 681 8.40 31.27 16.56
CA ARG A 681 7.06 31.18 15.92
C ARG A 681 6.52 29.76 15.89
N ALA A 682 7.39 28.77 15.78
CA ALA A 682 7.02 27.37 15.91
C ALA A 682 7.68 26.74 17.13
N SER A 683 7.08 25.63 17.59
CA SER A 683 7.67 24.75 18.61
C SER A 683 7.64 23.33 18.10
N PHE A 684 8.73 22.60 18.33
CA PHE A 684 8.83 21.17 18.05
C PHE A 684 8.66 20.38 19.35
N ILE A 685 8.40 19.09 19.26
CA ILE A 685 8.19 18.26 20.45
C ILE A 685 9.47 17.46 20.75
N VAL A 686 9.94 17.56 21.99
CA VAL A 686 11.05 16.77 22.55
C VAL A 686 10.59 16.21 23.89
N ASN A 687 10.64 14.89 24.05
CA ASN A 687 10.19 14.19 25.27
C ASN A 687 8.82 14.66 25.77
N GLY A 688 7.84 14.82 24.84
CA GLY A 688 6.49 15.29 25.12
C GLY A 688 6.35 16.77 25.47
N LYS A 689 7.43 17.56 25.39
CA LYS A 689 7.39 19.01 25.68
C LYS A 689 7.58 19.85 24.42
N ARG A 690 6.86 20.96 24.38
CA ARG A 690 6.99 21.97 23.31
C ARG A 690 8.24 22.80 23.49
N CYS A 691 9.15 22.72 22.52
CA CYS A 691 10.45 23.40 22.49
C CYS A 691 10.44 24.43 21.36
N PRO A 692 10.41 25.74 21.67
CA PRO A 692 10.32 26.78 20.66
C PRO A 692 11.60 26.90 19.85
N THR A 693 11.48 27.26 18.57
CA THR A 693 12.60 27.58 17.70
C THR A 693 13.32 28.84 18.18
N VAL A 694 14.64 28.86 18.10
CA VAL A 694 15.45 30.01 18.51
C VAL A 694 16.29 30.54 17.34
N GLY A 695 16.16 31.82 17.05
CA GLY A 695 16.80 32.42 15.88
C GLY A 695 16.20 31.92 14.56
N ASN A 696 16.89 32.27 13.46
CA ASN A 696 16.43 31.85 12.13
C ASN A 696 16.65 30.36 11.88
N ILE A 697 15.72 29.68 11.22
CA ILE A 697 15.96 28.36 10.61
C ILE A 697 17.06 28.53 9.55
N CYS A 698 18.08 27.67 9.59
CA CYS A 698 19.17 27.64 8.61
C CYS A 698 18.83 26.73 7.43
N MET A 699 19.74 26.58 6.48
CA MET A 699 19.53 25.70 5.31
C MET A 699 19.33 24.24 5.75
N ASP A 700 20.23 23.74 6.60
CA ASP A 700 20.32 22.33 7.00
C ASP A 700 20.20 22.11 8.51
N LEU A 701 20.03 23.16 9.30
CA LEU A 701 20.01 23.12 10.76
C LEU A 701 18.94 24.08 11.31
N CYS A 702 18.41 23.74 12.47
CA CYS A 702 17.67 24.70 13.30
C CYS A 702 18.06 24.55 14.79
N MET A 703 17.76 25.58 15.57
CA MET A 703 17.98 25.62 17.00
C MET A 703 16.65 25.73 17.73
N ILE A 704 16.52 24.98 18.81
CA ILE A 704 15.34 24.99 19.69
C ILE A 704 15.75 25.12 21.16
N ASP A 705 14.94 25.81 21.94
CA ASP A 705 15.11 25.91 23.39
C ASP A 705 14.47 24.69 24.08
N VAL A 706 15.31 23.78 24.56
CA VAL A 706 14.92 22.55 25.25
C VAL A 706 15.03 22.67 26.77
N THR A 707 15.11 23.87 27.30
CA THR A 707 15.21 24.08 28.74
C THR A 707 14.07 23.41 29.48
N GLY A 708 14.40 22.50 30.38
CA GLY A 708 13.43 21.71 31.16
C GLY A 708 12.77 20.57 30.41
N ALA A 709 13.19 20.25 29.19
CA ALA A 709 12.68 19.10 28.46
C ALA A 709 13.39 17.76 28.78
N ASP A 710 14.39 17.81 29.67
CA ASP A 710 15.24 16.65 29.99
C ASP A 710 15.80 15.97 28.73
N ALA A 711 16.34 16.81 27.84
CA ALA A 711 16.75 16.41 26.51
C ALA A 711 18.22 16.00 26.47
N GLY A 712 18.54 14.94 25.72
CA GLY A 712 19.87 14.41 25.44
C GLY A 712 20.25 14.47 23.96
N ILE A 713 21.55 14.35 23.67
CA ILE A 713 22.03 14.15 22.30
C ILE A 713 21.50 12.78 21.81
N GLY A 714 20.91 12.77 20.61
CA GLY A 714 20.25 11.59 20.03
C GLY A 714 18.74 11.52 20.28
N ASP A 715 18.20 12.36 21.16
CA ASP A 715 16.76 12.39 21.40
C ASP A 715 15.98 12.83 20.16
N ARG A 716 14.80 12.23 19.97
CA ARG A 716 13.88 12.53 18.86
C ARG A 716 13.27 13.92 19.05
N VAL A 717 13.27 14.64 17.94
CA VAL A 717 12.58 15.93 17.79
C VAL A 717 11.47 15.76 16.76
N GLU A 718 10.21 15.81 17.18
CA GLU A 718 9.07 15.76 16.27
C GLU A 718 8.75 17.17 15.77
N ILE A 719 8.81 17.32 14.44
CA ILE A 719 8.52 18.59 13.75
C ILE A 719 7.02 18.69 13.48
N PHE A 720 6.44 17.65 12.90
CA PHE A 720 5.01 17.42 12.84
C PHE A 720 4.70 15.92 12.91
N GLY A 721 3.54 15.57 13.45
CA GLY A 721 3.11 14.19 13.66
C GLY A 721 1.96 14.12 14.67
N PRO A 722 1.80 13.00 15.36
CA PRO A 722 0.70 12.81 16.31
C PRO A 722 0.68 13.83 17.47
N ASP A 723 1.86 14.21 18.00
CA ASP A 723 1.99 15.14 19.12
C ASP A 723 2.16 16.61 18.67
N ALA A 724 2.48 16.82 17.39
CA ALA A 724 2.66 18.12 16.75
C ALA A 724 1.84 18.19 15.45
N PRO A 725 0.53 18.49 15.52
CA PRO A 725 -0.33 18.55 14.33
C PRO A 725 0.22 19.49 13.26
N ILE A 726 0.26 19.02 12.00
CA ILE A 726 0.80 19.77 10.87
C ILE A 726 0.03 21.08 10.61
N GLU A 727 -1.25 21.12 11.00
CA GLU A 727 -2.13 22.28 10.92
C GLU A 727 -1.57 23.47 11.70
N VAL A 728 -0.94 23.22 12.84
CA VAL A 728 -0.31 24.27 13.67
C VAL A 728 0.83 24.96 12.92
N LEU A 729 1.61 24.19 12.14
CA LEU A 729 2.68 24.76 11.31
C LEU A 729 2.09 25.54 10.13
N ALA A 730 1.04 25.03 9.50
CA ALA A 730 0.35 25.70 8.41
C ALA A 730 -0.25 27.03 8.86
N ASP A 731 -0.93 27.07 9.99
CA ASP A 731 -1.49 28.29 10.59
C ASP A 731 -0.39 29.31 10.91
N THR A 732 0.72 28.86 11.47
CA THR A 732 1.89 29.72 11.79
C THR A 732 2.48 30.36 10.53
N LEU A 733 2.45 29.64 9.42
CA LEU A 733 2.94 30.10 8.11
C LEU A 733 1.89 30.94 7.35
N GLY A 734 0.64 30.92 7.76
CA GLY A 734 -0.48 31.53 7.03
C GLY A 734 -0.80 30.80 5.72
N THR A 735 -0.63 29.48 5.71
CA THR A 735 -0.87 28.62 4.56
C THR A 735 -1.73 27.40 4.94
N ILE A 736 -1.78 26.39 4.09
CA ILE A 736 -2.56 25.17 4.25
C ILE A 736 -1.66 23.95 4.49
N PRO A 737 -2.14 22.91 5.21
CA PRO A 737 -1.36 21.69 5.47
C PRO A 737 -0.85 20.98 4.20
N TYR A 738 -1.54 21.15 3.06
CA TYR A 738 -1.10 20.64 1.75
C TYR A 738 0.31 21.12 1.38
N GLU A 739 0.56 22.42 1.57
CA GLU A 739 1.83 23.05 1.22
C GLU A 739 2.93 22.55 2.15
N VAL A 740 2.66 22.50 3.45
CA VAL A 740 3.63 22.04 4.45
C VAL A 740 4.03 20.59 4.17
N LEU A 741 3.05 19.70 3.92
CA LEU A 741 3.33 18.30 3.63
C LEU A 741 4.09 18.13 2.31
N ALA A 742 3.65 18.79 1.24
CA ALA A 742 4.27 18.70 -0.09
C ALA A 742 5.65 19.35 -0.16
N SER A 743 6.01 20.21 0.79
CA SER A 743 7.32 20.86 0.86
C SER A 743 8.44 19.97 1.41
N VAL A 744 8.09 18.82 2.03
CA VAL A 744 9.10 17.87 2.54
C VAL A 744 9.99 17.39 1.40
N SER A 745 11.27 17.75 1.50
CA SER A 745 12.28 17.53 0.46
C SER A 745 12.44 16.04 0.12
N PRO A 746 12.67 15.67 -1.15
CA PRO A 746 13.02 14.30 -1.54
C PRO A 746 14.26 13.74 -0.85
N ARG A 747 15.15 14.59 -0.32
CA ARG A 747 16.35 14.16 0.40
C ARG A 747 16.05 13.59 1.79
N ILE A 748 14.88 13.89 2.38
CA ILE A 748 14.42 13.27 3.63
C ILE A 748 14.08 11.81 3.35
N HIS A 749 14.61 10.91 4.16
CA HIS A 749 14.32 9.48 4.02
C HIS A 749 12.87 9.18 4.42
N ARG A 750 12.13 8.41 3.58
CA ARG A 750 10.76 7.96 3.86
C ARG A 750 10.82 6.54 4.39
N ILE A 751 10.22 6.34 5.57
CA ILE A 751 10.05 5.02 6.17
C ILE A 751 8.57 4.68 6.12
N TYR A 752 8.22 3.64 5.37
CA TYR A 752 6.85 3.15 5.28
C TYR A 752 6.67 2.00 6.25
N TYR A 753 5.65 2.11 7.10
CA TYR A 753 5.37 1.08 8.07
C TYR A 753 3.88 0.74 8.16
N ARG A 754 3.59 -0.40 8.77
CA ARG A 754 2.26 -0.90 9.10
C ARG A 754 2.24 -1.28 10.56
N GLU A 755 1.13 -0.94 11.23
CA GLU A 755 0.89 -1.27 12.64
C GLU A 755 0.36 -2.70 12.78
#